data_f03ebd1a2325ba59f93005d48bf4a8aa
#
_entry.id   f03ebd1a2325ba59f93005d48bf4a8aa
#
_cell.length_a   1.000
_cell.length_b   1.000
_cell.length_c   1.000
_cell.angle_alpha   90.00
_cell.angle_beta   90.00
_cell.angle_gamma   90.00
#
_symmetry.space_group_name_H-M   'P 1'
#
loop_
_entity.id
_entity.type
_entity.pdbx_description
1 polymer ?
#
loop_
_entity_poly.entity_id
_entity_poly.type
_entity_poly.pdbx_seq_one_letter_code
_entity_poly.pdbx_strand_id
1 'polypeptide(L)'
;MADNRSDQSSSISLNTFVEPTFSVASLLAGLTEGLIKEDKESGKAFNPDPFIATLEGAIEQLLPLQDQVNQKIKTLEKDVAQKERGYRTRIDDFKNGLNKVTHEFSGLNSKITEVGKTAIRIGEQLESIDRVRSRATEAHDIILYYNEFARGETTRLEALRKEGKEGRAKVAVIARRLLTVSRDIEGVDGSEVTKATIEKYAERFEKDMLRLFEKAYLKGEPKAMAHCAQTLLEFNGGSSCIQIYVNQHDFFISRDRIEAVDYVAEAPMWESLADPNQAAPKTEAQLAALYSDIRDQISQEAQIIEVVFPHPVVVMQVFLQRVFAQVIQSHLEKLISAAQGSSTLALLRVLALARSSTAQLVNDIKAHDFFRSSSSISSSTSETYVLASRGGDDAEVETKASAGVIQTVHGALGISALSSMLDQQLDELFGQHLDNSRYVERECKSLTELYASYLLQFAKWHRATNVAKPTNTNTIFDRMVNQIASSATGPPGTTQTSGLKSLLKLSGISADDPAVPLTEERPASPELCESDGELDLDVAEKLLTWHAESVGRMIELSSPSEVPKNVFSLLKTLSESFCKAYIETALETSLAQFSSYDLKAEPSLKPMTVIRTADMAMHLWQRYVTTAIVPLAASSVNIRREMSIFNNQTLVRIENKINSVAQKALECALSWLNICLGKQKKLDFKPKNDELDFSRNQTEACVGCSEFLNITRTVVNQSLTGKNSEIFLSEVGVVFHSFLLEHLKKFPVSAMGGLMLTKDLALYQDTIAKFNIPGLNERYEMIRELGNIFVVQPSILKSYLGESAMLGRIDGKLLRPFFLMRADYGDHSKKFWDEIVGDSKHQELGGTQVDRGLWLGITGS
;
A
#
# COMPACT_ATOMS: atom_id res chain seq x y z
N MET A 1 -14.24 70.51 -35.08
CA MET A 1 -14.29 69.76 -33.83
C MET A 1 -14.25 68.29 -34.24
N ALA A 2 -13.13 67.65 -34.02
CA ALA A 2 -12.79 66.39 -34.60
C ALA A 2 -13.29 65.23 -33.69
N ASP A 3 -13.93 64.27 -34.32
CA ASP A 3 -14.29 62.99 -33.75
C ASP A 3 -13.04 62.17 -33.47
N ASN A 4 -12.78 61.89 -32.22
CA ASN A 4 -11.87 60.90 -31.77
C ASN A 4 -12.60 59.55 -31.61
N ARG A 5 -12.66 58.74 -32.66
CA ARG A 5 -12.87 57.29 -32.54
C ARG A 5 -11.54 56.63 -32.40
N SER A 6 -11.23 56.24 -31.17
CA SER A 6 -10.07 55.38 -30.89
C SER A 6 -10.41 53.94 -31.32
N ASP A 7 -9.85 53.56 -32.46
CA ASP A 7 -9.69 52.13 -32.82
C ASP A 7 -8.84 51.43 -31.80
N GLN A 8 -9.43 50.71 -30.86
CA GLN A 8 -8.76 49.71 -30.07
C GLN A 8 -8.74 48.39 -30.87
N SER A 9 -7.90 48.33 -31.91
CA SER A 9 -7.49 47.05 -32.48
C SER A 9 -6.51 46.42 -31.50
N SER A 10 -6.96 45.47 -30.72
CA SER A 10 -6.07 44.64 -29.86
C SER A 10 -5.09 43.90 -30.76
N SER A 11 -3.84 44.40 -30.91
CA SER A 11 -2.79 43.72 -31.68
C SER A 11 -2.41 42.46 -30.94
N ILE A 12 -2.63 41.31 -31.57
CA ILE A 12 -2.18 40.01 -31.04
C ILE A 12 -0.68 39.97 -31.10
N SER A 13 -0.03 39.81 -29.95
CA SER A 13 1.43 39.78 -29.82
C SER A 13 1.91 38.42 -29.27
N LEU A 14 3.20 38.11 -29.46
CA LEU A 14 3.81 36.89 -28.95
C LEU A 14 3.66 36.75 -27.42
N ASN A 15 3.63 37.85 -26.68
CA ASN A 15 3.49 37.83 -25.21
C ASN A 15 2.15 37.28 -24.77
N THR A 16 1.09 37.40 -25.56
CA THR A 16 -0.24 36.88 -25.26
C THR A 16 -0.24 35.35 -25.14
N PHE A 17 0.69 34.64 -25.83
CA PHE A 17 0.79 33.18 -25.81
C PHE A 17 1.73 32.64 -24.70
N VAL A 18 2.47 33.52 -24.05
CA VAL A 18 3.45 33.11 -23.01
C VAL A 18 2.83 33.14 -21.61
N GLU A 19 1.65 33.70 -21.47
CA GLU A 19 0.96 33.75 -20.17
C GLU A 19 0.49 32.37 -19.72
N PRO A 20 0.74 31.98 -18.46
CA PRO A 20 0.39 30.65 -17.97
C PRO A 20 -1.13 30.37 -17.93
N THR A 21 -1.95 31.42 -18.07
CA THR A 21 -3.41 31.35 -18.09
C THR A 21 -4.00 31.40 -19.49
N PHE A 22 -3.16 31.37 -20.53
CA PHE A 22 -3.64 31.42 -21.92
C PHE A 22 -4.58 30.25 -22.26
N SER A 23 -5.73 30.57 -22.78
CA SER A 23 -6.63 29.61 -23.42
C SER A 23 -7.18 30.19 -24.73
N VAL A 24 -7.37 29.34 -25.71
CA VAL A 24 -7.95 29.74 -27.02
C VAL A 24 -9.35 30.32 -26.81
N ALA A 25 -10.11 29.79 -25.87
CA ALA A 25 -11.43 30.25 -25.53
C ALA A 25 -11.43 31.69 -24.98
N SER A 26 -10.45 32.05 -24.14
CA SER A 26 -10.32 33.39 -23.58
C SER A 26 -9.89 34.42 -24.64
N LEU A 27 -9.06 34.03 -25.58
CA LEU A 27 -8.64 34.86 -26.70
C LEU A 27 -9.81 35.15 -27.64
N LEU A 28 -10.58 34.12 -28.00
CA LEU A 28 -11.76 34.25 -28.84
C LEU A 28 -12.85 35.10 -28.16
N ALA A 29 -13.06 34.88 -26.85
CA ALA A 29 -14.01 35.68 -26.08
C ALA A 29 -13.60 37.16 -26.07
N GLY A 30 -12.34 37.49 -25.87
CA GLY A 30 -11.81 38.85 -25.88
C GLY A 30 -11.98 39.55 -27.24
N LEU A 31 -11.76 38.80 -28.34
CA LEU A 31 -11.94 39.35 -29.70
C LEU A 31 -13.42 39.60 -30.07
N THR A 32 -14.33 38.85 -29.50
CA THR A 32 -15.77 38.90 -29.88
C THR A 32 -16.64 39.62 -28.85
N GLU A 33 -16.13 39.90 -27.63
CA GLU A 33 -16.92 40.50 -26.54
C GLU A 33 -17.54 41.87 -26.89
N GLY A 34 -16.79 42.71 -27.62
CA GLY A 34 -17.27 43.99 -28.11
C GLY A 34 -18.44 43.84 -29.08
N LEU A 35 -18.31 42.94 -30.03
CA LEU A 35 -19.30 42.66 -31.06
C LEU A 35 -20.56 42.03 -30.47
N ILE A 36 -20.42 41.18 -29.45
CA ILE A 36 -21.54 40.56 -28.72
C ILE A 36 -22.33 41.62 -27.93
N LYS A 37 -21.65 42.64 -27.40
CA LYS A 37 -22.32 43.77 -26.72
C LYS A 37 -23.10 44.66 -27.70
N GLU A 38 -22.51 45.01 -28.84
CA GLU A 38 -23.14 45.79 -29.88
C GLU A 38 -24.34 45.06 -30.52
N ASP A 39 -24.25 43.76 -30.71
CA ASP A 39 -25.32 42.95 -31.30
C ASP A 39 -26.52 42.83 -30.30
N LYS A 40 -26.23 42.73 -28.99
CA LYS A 40 -27.26 42.74 -27.95
C LYS A 40 -27.96 44.09 -27.79
N GLU A 41 -27.25 45.20 -28.00
CA GLU A 41 -27.82 46.56 -27.90
C GLU A 41 -28.65 46.95 -29.13
N SER A 42 -28.35 46.37 -30.31
CA SER A 42 -29.00 46.73 -31.57
C SER A 42 -30.36 46.06 -31.79
N GLY A 43 -30.69 44.98 -31.06
CA GLY A 43 -32.00 44.30 -31.12
C GLY A 43 -32.39 43.74 -32.50
N LYS A 44 -31.44 43.62 -33.43
CA LYS A 44 -31.64 43.07 -34.78
C LYS A 44 -31.26 41.60 -34.83
N ALA A 45 -31.74 40.90 -35.84
CA ALA A 45 -31.37 39.53 -36.07
C ALA A 45 -29.83 39.38 -36.14
N PHE A 46 -29.27 38.34 -35.50
CA PHE A 46 -27.83 38.06 -35.46
C PHE A 46 -27.21 38.12 -36.86
N ASN A 47 -26.24 39.02 -37.01
CA ASN A 47 -25.44 39.11 -38.25
C ASN A 47 -24.04 38.51 -38.02
N PRO A 48 -23.67 37.45 -38.71
CA PRO A 48 -22.37 36.82 -38.55
C PRO A 48 -21.19 37.56 -39.20
N ASP A 49 -21.43 38.44 -40.17
CA ASP A 49 -20.40 39.06 -40.98
C ASP A 49 -19.33 39.82 -40.17
N PRO A 50 -19.67 40.65 -39.16
CA PRO A 50 -18.69 41.36 -38.36
C PRO A 50 -17.79 40.42 -37.54
N PHE A 51 -18.35 39.30 -37.08
CA PHE A 51 -17.58 38.29 -36.34
C PHE A 51 -16.60 37.59 -37.25
N ILE A 52 -17.00 37.23 -38.47
CA ILE A 52 -16.14 36.62 -39.47
C ILE A 52 -14.98 37.55 -39.82
N ALA A 53 -15.25 38.81 -40.12
CA ALA A 53 -14.22 39.79 -40.47
C ALA A 53 -13.21 40.02 -39.33
N THR A 54 -13.66 40.01 -38.07
CA THR A 54 -12.78 40.19 -36.92
C THR A 54 -11.90 38.98 -36.71
N LEU A 55 -12.41 37.77 -36.90
CA LEU A 55 -11.67 36.51 -36.77
C LEU A 55 -10.69 36.33 -37.95
N GLU A 56 -11.06 36.71 -39.18
CA GLU A 56 -10.14 36.71 -40.35
C GLU A 56 -8.99 37.68 -40.12
N GLY A 57 -9.26 38.89 -39.63
CA GLY A 57 -8.22 39.87 -39.28
C GLY A 57 -7.29 39.38 -38.16
N ALA A 58 -7.81 38.63 -37.23
CA ALA A 58 -6.99 37.99 -36.20
C ALA A 58 -6.09 36.87 -36.77
N ILE A 59 -6.60 36.09 -37.72
CA ILE A 59 -5.83 35.05 -38.43
C ILE A 59 -4.70 35.67 -39.22
N GLU A 60 -4.97 36.77 -39.95
CA GLU A 60 -3.93 37.50 -40.73
C GLU A 60 -2.80 38.05 -39.85
N GLN A 61 -3.10 38.42 -38.61
CA GLN A 61 -2.06 38.81 -37.63
C GLN A 61 -1.29 37.64 -37.04
N LEU A 62 -1.89 36.47 -36.95
CA LEU A 62 -1.24 35.27 -36.41
C LEU A 62 -0.24 34.62 -37.38
N LEU A 63 -0.53 34.67 -38.68
CA LEU A 63 0.34 34.06 -39.68
C LEU A 63 1.77 34.61 -39.67
N PRO A 64 2.04 35.94 -39.67
CA PRO A 64 3.40 36.45 -39.58
C PRO A 64 4.12 36.17 -38.28
N LEU A 65 3.35 36.06 -37.16
CA LEU A 65 3.90 35.66 -35.87
C LEU A 65 4.39 34.20 -35.87
N GLN A 66 3.63 33.35 -36.50
CA GLN A 66 4.04 31.94 -36.71
C GLN A 66 5.33 31.84 -37.53
N ASP A 67 5.42 32.64 -38.60
CA ASP A 67 6.61 32.66 -39.44
C ASP A 67 7.84 33.21 -38.72
N GLN A 68 7.68 34.23 -37.86
CA GLN A 68 8.78 34.74 -37.04
C GLN A 68 9.29 33.69 -36.04
N VAL A 69 8.40 32.93 -35.40
CA VAL A 69 8.78 31.85 -34.49
C VAL A 69 9.52 30.76 -35.23
N ASN A 70 9.03 30.35 -36.41
CA ASN A 70 9.67 29.32 -37.24
C ASN A 70 11.05 29.76 -37.74
N GLN A 71 11.23 31.03 -38.11
CA GLN A 71 12.55 31.57 -38.50
C GLN A 71 13.52 31.55 -37.31
N LYS A 72 13.05 31.91 -36.12
CA LYS A 72 13.88 31.89 -34.90
C LYS A 72 14.32 30.48 -34.51
N ILE A 73 13.44 29.51 -34.66
CA ILE A 73 13.76 28.08 -34.46
C ILE A 73 14.87 27.65 -35.42
N LYS A 74 14.73 27.93 -36.74
CA LYS A 74 15.72 27.58 -37.75
C LYS A 74 17.10 28.23 -37.51
N THR A 75 17.15 29.48 -37.01
CA THR A 75 18.43 30.14 -36.68
C THR A 75 19.05 29.49 -35.45
N LEU A 76 18.30 29.19 -34.40
CA LEU A 76 18.79 28.48 -33.21
C LEU A 76 19.30 27.08 -33.51
N GLU A 77 18.63 26.34 -34.41
CA GLU A 77 19.07 25.01 -34.84
C GLU A 77 20.43 25.08 -35.56
N LYS A 78 20.63 26.10 -36.42
CA LYS A 78 21.93 26.33 -37.08
C LYS A 78 23.05 26.66 -36.11
N ASP A 79 22.78 27.52 -35.13
CA ASP A 79 23.74 27.90 -34.09
C ASP A 79 24.12 26.72 -33.20
N VAL A 80 23.18 25.89 -32.83
CA VAL A 80 23.44 24.66 -32.07
C VAL A 80 24.29 23.71 -32.87
N ALA A 81 23.95 23.47 -34.16
CA ALA A 81 24.72 22.59 -35.02
C ALA A 81 26.15 23.09 -35.25
N GLN A 82 26.37 24.40 -35.32
CA GLN A 82 27.70 24.99 -35.46
C GLN A 82 28.53 24.82 -34.18
N LYS A 83 27.92 25.04 -33.01
CA LYS A 83 28.58 24.84 -31.70
C LYS A 83 28.94 23.38 -31.49
N GLU A 84 28.03 22.46 -31.83
CA GLU A 84 28.28 21.04 -31.70
C GLU A 84 29.50 20.57 -32.57
N ARG A 85 29.62 21.06 -33.80
CA ARG A 85 30.80 20.76 -34.65
C ARG A 85 32.08 21.27 -34.01
N GLY A 86 32.08 22.50 -33.45
CA GLY A 86 33.22 23.06 -32.73
C GLY A 86 33.63 22.28 -31.48
N TYR A 87 32.66 21.69 -30.81
CA TYR A 87 32.93 20.81 -29.67
C TYR A 87 33.55 19.48 -30.08
N ARG A 88 33.04 18.87 -31.15
CA ARG A 88 33.58 17.59 -31.65
C ARG A 88 35.05 17.71 -32.06
N THR A 89 35.41 18.78 -32.79
CA THR A 89 36.81 19.00 -33.17
C THR A 89 37.74 19.17 -31.97
N ARG A 90 37.31 19.91 -30.93
CA ARG A 90 38.11 20.07 -29.69
C ARG A 90 38.28 18.76 -28.90
N ILE A 91 37.24 17.91 -28.90
CA ILE A 91 37.32 16.58 -28.26
C ILE A 91 38.32 15.69 -29.03
N ASP A 92 38.28 15.70 -30.35
CA ASP A 92 39.21 14.91 -31.16
C ASP A 92 40.67 15.35 -31.03
N ASP A 93 40.91 16.66 -30.94
CA ASP A 93 42.27 17.20 -30.72
C ASP A 93 42.78 16.82 -29.31
N PHE A 94 41.88 16.90 -28.30
CA PHE A 94 42.22 16.50 -26.93
C PHE A 94 42.52 14.99 -26.86
N LYS A 95 41.73 14.17 -27.53
CA LYS A 95 41.90 12.71 -27.58
C LYS A 95 43.24 12.32 -28.24
N ASN A 96 43.59 13.01 -29.32
CA ASN A 96 44.85 12.79 -30.02
C ASN A 96 46.04 13.20 -29.14
N GLY A 97 45.94 14.31 -28.42
CA GLY A 97 46.95 14.73 -27.44
C GLY A 97 47.14 13.70 -26.33
N LEU A 98 46.03 13.22 -25.76
CA LEU A 98 46.05 12.20 -24.70
C LEU A 98 46.69 10.89 -25.15
N ASN A 99 46.38 10.45 -26.39
CA ASN A 99 46.93 9.22 -26.95
C ASN A 99 48.48 9.32 -27.15
N LYS A 100 49.03 10.49 -27.55
CA LYS A 100 50.47 10.69 -27.67
C LYS A 100 51.15 10.60 -26.28
N VAL A 101 50.61 11.28 -25.25
CA VAL A 101 51.14 11.24 -23.91
C VAL A 101 51.08 9.81 -23.34
N THR A 102 49.98 9.09 -23.57
CA THR A 102 49.84 7.68 -23.12
C THR A 102 50.91 6.78 -23.81
N HIS A 103 51.19 7.01 -25.07
CA HIS A 103 52.21 6.21 -25.78
C HIS A 103 53.63 6.47 -25.25
N GLU A 104 53.99 7.72 -24.95
CA GLU A 104 55.31 8.08 -24.37
C GLU A 104 55.47 7.54 -22.96
N PHE A 105 54.38 7.62 -22.11
CA PHE A 105 54.40 7.02 -20.77
C PHE A 105 54.52 5.50 -20.81
N SER A 106 53.88 4.82 -21.76
CA SER A 106 54.02 3.38 -21.90
C SER A 106 55.44 2.94 -22.27
N GLY A 107 56.13 3.71 -23.12
CA GLY A 107 57.52 3.48 -23.46
C GLY A 107 58.48 3.67 -22.29
N LEU A 108 58.26 4.70 -21.47
CA LEU A 108 59.05 4.92 -20.26
C LEU A 108 58.81 3.82 -19.22
N ASN A 109 57.55 3.43 -19.02
CA ASN A 109 57.16 2.36 -18.10
C ASN A 109 57.79 1.02 -18.48
N SER A 110 57.87 0.72 -19.80
CA SER A 110 58.52 -0.51 -20.28
C SER A 110 60.02 -0.56 -19.91
N LYS A 111 60.77 0.55 -20.03
CA LYS A 111 62.21 0.61 -19.69
C LYS A 111 62.42 0.50 -18.18
N ILE A 112 61.59 1.16 -17.35
CA ILE A 112 61.64 1.04 -15.89
C ILE A 112 61.34 -0.39 -15.45
N THR A 113 60.33 -1.02 -16.12
CA THR A 113 59.94 -2.41 -15.79
C THR A 113 61.08 -3.40 -16.09
N GLU A 114 61.85 -3.17 -17.18
CA GLU A 114 62.95 -4.04 -17.57
C GLU A 114 64.13 -3.98 -16.60
N VAL A 115 64.52 -2.80 -16.13
CA VAL A 115 65.57 -2.60 -15.11
C VAL A 115 65.08 -3.17 -13.78
N GLY A 116 63.79 -2.91 -13.41
CA GLY A 116 63.17 -3.44 -12.18
C GLY A 116 63.16 -4.98 -12.15
N LYS A 117 62.81 -5.64 -13.27
CA LYS A 117 62.82 -7.09 -13.37
C LYS A 117 64.22 -7.70 -13.15
N THR A 118 65.30 -7.04 -13.63
CA THR A 118 66.66 -7.54 -13.41
C THR A 118 67.09 -7.42 -11.96
N ALA A 119 66.78 -6.32 -11.28
CA ALA A 119 67.07 -6.08 -9.88
C ALA A 119 66.25 -7.05 -8.96
N ILE A 120 64.97 -7.27 -9.29
CA ILE A 120 64.11 -8.22 -8.57
C ILE A 120 64.66 -9.65 -8.67
N ARG A 121 65.06 -10.07 -9.87
CA ARG A 121 65.60 -11.43 -10.09
C ARG A 121 66.85 -11.70 -9.29
N ILE A 122 67.78 -10.71 -9.18
CA ILE A 122 68.99 -10.87 -8.33
C ILE A 122 68.61 -10.93 -6.84
N GLY A 123 67.64 -10.10 -6.41
CA GLY A 123 67.09 -10.14 -5.05
C GLY A 123 66.47 -11.48 -4.69
N GLU A 124 65.66 -12.02 -5.59
CA GLU A 124 64.99 -13.32 -5.43
C GLU A 124 66.00 -14.47 -5.35
N GLN A 125 67.11 -14.41 -6.16
CA GLN A 125 68.15 -15.47 -6.05
C GLN A 125 68.91 -15.43 -4.73
N LEU A 126 69.25 -14.24 -4.17
CA LEU A 126 69.88 -14.10 -2.88
C LEU A 126 68.98 -14.54 -1.76
N GLU A 127 67.68 -14.12 -1.81
CA GLU A 127 66.70 -14.56 -0.84
C GLU A 127 66.44 -16.06 -0.88
N SER A 128 66.47 -16.66 -2.07
CA SER A 128 66.33 -18.11 -2.24
C SER A 128 67.48 -18.89 -1.60
N ILE A 129 68.70 -18.41 -1.76
CA ILE A 129 69.91 -19.05 -1.15
C ILE A 129 69.85 -18.90 0.37
N ASP A 130 69.48 -17.75 0.89
CA ASP A 130 69.37 -17.55 2.36
C ASP A 130 68.23 -18.39 2.95
N ARG A 131 67.12 -18.51 2.24
CA ARG A 131 66.01 -19.41 2.64
C ARG A 131 66.46 -20.90 2.68
N VAL A 132 67.22 -21.34 1.69
CA VAL A 132 67.75 -22.74 1.68
C VAL A 132 68.68 -22.96 2.85
N ARG A 133 69.62 -22.03 3.13
CA ARG A 133 70.51 -22.11 4.29
C ARG A 133 69.72 -22.14 5.62
N SER A 134 68.76 -21.23 5.78
CA SER A 134 67.94 -21.20 6.99
C SER A 134 67.13 -22.48 7.20
N ARG A 135 66.53 -23.01 6.10
CA ARG A 135 65.80 -24.31 6.17
C ARG A 135 66.74 -25.49 6.51
N ALA A 136 67.94 -25.48 6.00
CA ALA A 136 68.94 -26.57 6.32
C ALA A 136 69.35 -26.56 7.80
N THR A 137 69.58 -25.38 8.40
CA THR A 137 69.85 -25.24 9.81
C THR A 137 68.66 -25.62 10.68
N GLU A 138 67.47 -25.20 10.33
CA GLU A 138 66.22 -25.53 11.04
C GLU A 138 65.95 -27.06 10.96
N ALA A 139 66.17 -27.69 9.81
CA ALA A 139 66.01 -29.14 9.66
C ALA A 139 66.96 -29.92 10.51
N HIS A 140 68.21 -29.50 10.54
CA HIS A 140 69.23 -30.11 11.41
C HIS A 140 68.84 -30.05 12.88
N ASP A 141 68.33 -28.91 13.35
CA ASP A 141 67.89 -28.76 14.74
C ASP A 141 66.67 -29.62 15.06
N ILE A 142 65.68 -29.75 14.16
CA ILE A 142 64.52 -30.63 14.32
C ILE A 142 64.97 -32.11 14.42
N ILE A 143 65.92 -32.57 13.62
CA ILE A 143 66.43 -33.92 13.67
C ILE A 143 67.10 -34.18 15.02
N LEU A 144 67.83 -33.19 15.54
CA LEU A 144 68.44 -33.31 16.87
C LEU A 144 67.39 -33.44 17.96
N TYR A 145 66.35 -32.60 17.95
CA TYR A 145 65.24 -32.68 18.91
C TYR A 145 64.50 -34.02 18.81
N TYR A 146 64.24 -34.51 17.60
CA TYR A 146 63.56 -35.78 17.37
C TYR A 146 64.33 -36.95 17.99
N ASN A 147 65.69 -36.97 17.83
CA ASN A 147 66.56 -37.98 18.40
C ASN A 147 66.63 -37.90 19.93
N GLU A 148 66.51 -36.69 20.52
CA GLU A 148 66.37 -36.49 21.96
C GLU A 148 65.10 -37.11 22.48
N PHE A 149 63.91 -36.87 21.78
CA PHE A 149 62.68 -37.53 22.16
C PHE A 149 62.63 -38.99 21.97
N ALA A 150 63.37 -39.58 20.99
CA ALA A 150 63.54 -40.99 20.80
C ALA A 150 64.32 -41.60 21.96
N ARG A 151 65.24 -40.92 22.64
CA ARG A 151 65.96 -41.28 23.84
C ARG A 151 65.19 -41.03 25.13
N GLY A 152 64.00 -40.38 25.06
CA GLY A 152 63.26 -40.05 26.26
C GLY A 152 63.75 -38.75 26.96
N GLU A 153 64.65 -37.98 26.33
CA GLU A 153 65.26 -36.81 26.92
C GLU A 153 64.53 -35.56 26.39
N THR A 154 64.12 -34.66 27.30
CA THR A 154 63.45 -33.36 26.96
C THR A 154 64.20 -32.19 27.58
N THR A 155 65.39 -32.37 28.07
CA THR A 155 66.15 -31.40 28.87
C THR A 155 66.48 -30.11 28.15
N ARG A 156 66.78 -30.19 26.85
CA ARG A 156 67.14 -29.03 26.00
C ARG A 156 65.93 -28.14 25.68
N LEU A 157 64.81 -28.77 25.36
CA LEU A 157 63.55 -28.06 25.18
C LEU A 157 62.99 -27.43 26.45
N GLU A 158 63.14 -28.12 27.59
CA GLU A 158 62.80 -27.60 28.92
C GLU A 158 63.69 -26.42 29.32
N ALA A 159 65.00 -26.42 28.95
CA ALA A 159 65.91 -25.31 29.19
C ALA A 159 65.50 -24.09 28.33
N LEU A 160 65.25 -24.31 27.07
CA LEU A 160 64.70 -23.24 26.19
C LEU A 160 63.41 -22.66 26.72
N ARG A 161 62.51 -23.48 27.26
CA ARG A 161 61.25 -23.02 27.87
C ARG A 161 61.48 -22.11 29.07
N LYS A 162 62.57 -22.32 29.84
CA LYS A 162 62.92 -21.49 31.02
C LYS A 162 63.53 -20.13 30.64
N GLU A 163 63.98 -19.92 29.40
CA GLU A 163 64.59 -18.70 28.93
C GLU A 163 63.60 -17.49 28.84
N GLY A 164 62.35 -17.68 29.19
CA GLY A 164 61.35 -16.63 29.24
C GLY A 164 60.35 -16.67 28.07
N LYS A 165 59.96 -15.46 27.62
CA LYS A 165 58.92 -15.33 26.58
C LYS A 165 59.37 -15.85 25.22
N GLU A 166 60.59 -15.45 24.77
CA GLU A 166 61.11 -15.87 23.47
C GLU A 166 61.40 -17.35 23.39
N GLY A 167 61.90 -17.93 24.52
CA GLY A 167 62.10 -19.36 24.60
C GLY A 167 60.84 -20.19 24.43
N ARG A 168 59.73 -19.75 25.02
CA ARG A 168 58.43 -20.40 24.88
C ARG A 168 57.92 -20.36 23.45
N ALA A 169 58.04 -19.23 22.76
CA ALA A 169 57.65 -19.09 21.36
C ALA A 169 58.47 -20.04 20.45
N LYS A 170 59.78 -20.13 20.66
CA LYS A 170 60.65 -21.08 19.94
C LYS A 170 60.26 -22.54 20.21
N VAL A 171 59.95 -22.89 21.45
CA VAL A 171 59.45 -24.23 21.82
C VAL A 171 58.14 -24.56 21.13
N ALA A 172 57.22 -23.59 20.99
CA ALA A 172 55.95 -23.79 20.29
C ALA A 172 56.17 -24.18 18.81
N VAL A 173 57.03 -23.43 18.11
CA VAL A 173 57.35 -23.68 16.71
C VAL A 173 58.03 -25.05 16.53
N ILE A 174 59.03 -25.36 17.40
CA ILE A 174 59.73 -26.63 17.39
C ILE A 174 58.77 -27.82 17.67
N ALA A 175 57.93 -27.71 18.70
CA ALA A 175 56.95 -28.74 19.04
C ALA A 175 55.94 -28.97 17.90
N ARG A 176 55.45 -27.92 17.24
CA ARG A 176 54.59 -28.05 16.06
C ARG A 176 55.26 -28.80 14.92
N ARG A 177 56.53 -28.43 14.62
CA ARG A 177 57.29 -29.09 13.55
C ARG A 177 57.58 -30.55 13.89
N LEU A 178 57.90 -30.82 15.14
CA LEU A 178 58.10 -32.17 15.60
C LEU A 178 56.83 -33.03 15.49
N LEU A 179 55.68 -32.51 15.83
CA LEU A 179 54.39 -33.15 15.63
C LEU A 179 54.11 -33.45 14.15
N THR A 180 54.43 -32.52 13.23
CA THR A 180 54.28 -32.76 11.79
C THR A 180 55.22 -33.85 11.32
N VAL A 181 56.52 -33.75 11.64
CA VAL A 181 57.52 -34.71 11.26
C VAL A 181 57.28 -36.14 11.88
N SER A 182 56.75 -36.17 13.10
CA SER A 182 56.42 -37.47 13.75
C SER A 182 55.22 -38.17 13.07
N ARG A 183 54.33 -37.43 12.39
CA ARG A 183 53.27 -38.03 11.57
C ARG A 183 53.77 -38.50 10.21
N ASP A 184 54.77 -37.80 9.64
CA ASP A 184 55.30 -38.12 8.32
C ASP A 184 56.30 -39.34 8.38
N ILE A 185 56.85 -39.61 9.56
CA ILE A 185 57.73 -40.76 9.78
C ILE A 185 56.90 -41.94 10.21
N GLU A 186 56.21 -42.61 9.30
CA GLU A 186 55.55 -43.89 9.56
C GLU A 186 56.38 -45.07 9.07
N GLY A 187 56.51 -46.13 9.87
CA GLY A 187 57.20 -47.42 9.50
C GLY A 187 58.62 -47.57 9.91
N VAL A 188 59.19 -46.68 10.74
CA VAL A 188 60.53 -46.91 11.37
C VAL A 188 60.35 -47.51 12.77
N ASP A 189 61.19 -48.57 13.11
CA ASP A 189 61.12 -49.19 14.43
C ASP A 189 61.31 -48.16 15.56
N GLY A 190 60.35 -48.10 16.48
CA GLY A 190 60.35 -47.16 17.61
C GLY A 190 59.69 -45.74 17.30
N SER A 191 59.24 -45.47 16.08
CA SER A 191 58.64 -44.19 15.74
C SER A 191 57.31 -43.94 16.47
N GLU A 192 56.51 -44.97 16.72
CA GLU A 192 55.24 -44.85 17.45
C GLU A 192 55.41 -44.42 18.91
N VAL A 193 56.41 -44.94 19.60
CA VAL A 193 56.72 -44.53 20.97
C VAL A 193 57.20 -43.08 21.02
N THR A 194 58.04 -42.72 20.07
CA THR A 194 58.50 -41.30 19.93
C THR A 194 57.38 -40.32 19.62
N LYS A 195 56.52 -40.70 18.73
CA LYS A 195 55.28 -39.93 18.42
C LYS A 195 54.42 -39.70 19.66
N ALA A 196 54.16 -40.79 20.43
CA ALA A 196 53.36 -40.69 21.66
C ALA A 196 54.06 -39.83 22.74
N THR A 197 55.39 -39.79 22.81
CA THR A 197 56.13 -38.96 23.76
C THR A 197 56.06 -37.47 23.30
N ILE A 198 56.16 -37.18 21.99
CA ILE A 198 56.07 -35.86 21.43
C ILE A 198 54.63 -35.32 21.64
N GLU A 199 53.59 -36.12 21.37
CA GLU A 199 52.18 -35.74 21.57
C GLU A 199 51.93 -35.43 23.06
N LYS A 200 52.35 -36.24 23.99
CA LYS A 200 52.20 -35.94 25.43
C LYS A 200 52.91 -34.66 25.86
N TYR A 201 54.10 -34.40 25.30
CA TYR A 201 54.81 -33.17 25.61
C TYR A 201 54.05 -31.96 25.04
N ALA A 202 53.55 -32.05 23.82
CA ALA A 202 52.75 -31.03 23.15
C ALA A 202 51.45 -30.71 23.91
N GLU A 203 50.73 -31.74 24.34
CA GLU A 203 49.51 -31.55 25.17
C GLU A 203 49.81 -30.87 26.51
N ARG A 204 50.92 -31.27 27.16
CA ARG A 204 51.38 -30.69 28.42
C ARG A 204 51.76 -29.20 28.21
N PHE A 205 52.46 -28.91 27.13
CA PHE A 205 52.86 -27.56 26.79
C PHE A 205 51.65 -26.67 26.51
N GLU A 206 50.68 -27.17 25.72
CA GLU A 206 49.42 -26.46 25.44
C GLU A 206 48.66 -26.16 26.73
N LYS A 207 48.48 -27.18 27.57
CA LYS A 207 47.75 -27.03 28.84
C LYS A 207 48.43 -26.03 29.79
N ASP A 208 49.74 -26.02 29.83
CA ASP A 208 50.48 -25.06 30.65
C ASP A 208 50.38 -23.61 30.09
N MET A 209 50.40 -23.46 28.76
CA MET A 209 50.21 -22.15 28.12
C MET A 209 48.80 -21.63 28.32
N LEU A 210 47.78 -22.49 28.24
CA LEU A 210 46.38 -22.11 28.51
C LEU A 210 46.18 -21.72 29.96
N ARG A 211 46.82 -22.43 30.94
CA ARG A 211 46.79 -22.04 32.36
C ARG A 211 47.46 -20.69 32.60
N LEU A 212 48.57 -20.41 31.90
CA LEU A 212 49.22 -19.10 31.99
C LEU A 212 48.34 -17.97 31.41
N PHE A 213 47.66 -18.26 30.32
CA PHE A 213 46.71 -17.36 29.71
C PHE A 213 45.53 -17.04 30.65
N GLU A 214 44.92 -18.09 31.23
CA GLU A 214 43.85 -17.97 32.21
C GLU A 214 44.26 -17.14 33.45
N LYS A 215 45.46 -17.41 33.97
CA LYS A 215 46.00 -16.65 35.08
C LYS A 215 46.28 -15.20 34.72
N ALA A 216 46.73 -14.93 33.50
CA ALA A 216 46.95 -13.56 33.01
C ALA A 216 45.62 -12.81 32.77
N TYR A 217 44.58 -13.56 32.31
CA TYR A 217 43.22 -13.03 32.14
C TYR A 217 42.62 -12.58 33.47
N LEU A 218 42.64 -13.46 34.49
CA LEU A 218 42.14 -13.16 35.84
C LEU A 218 42.87 -11.99 36.52
N LYS A 219 44.13 -11.71 36.16
CA LYS A 219 44.93 -10.61 36.67
C LYS A 219 44.78 -9.30 35.86
N GLY A 220 44.12 -9.38 34.67
CA GLY A 220 44.02 -8.25 33.77
C GLY A 220 45.36 -7.82 33.15
N GLU A 221 46.28 -8.78 32.85
CA GLU A 221 47.58 -8.49 32.26
C GLU A 221 47.58 -8.69 30.72
N PRO A 222 47.27 -7.69 29.89
CA PRO A 222 47.09 -7.89 28.44
C PRO A 222 48.38 -8.27 27.72
N LYS A 223 49.53 -7.80 28.18
CA LYS A 223 50.85 -8.17 27.62
C LYS A 223 51.24 -9.61 27.86
N ALA A 224 50.81 -10.20 28.97
CA ALA A 224 51.01 -11.61 29.27
C ALA A 224 50.06 -12.50 28.46
N MET A 225 48.79 -12.05 28.32
CA MET A 225 47.81 -12.70 27.47
C MET A 225 48.26 -12.72 26.01
N ALA A 226 48.71 -11.59 25.46
CA ALA A 226 49.17 -11.45 24.08
C ALA A 226 50.33 -12.41 23.78
N HIS A 227 51.27 -12.52 24.68
CA HIS A 227 52.36 -13.50 24.50
C HIS A 227 51.87 -14.93 24.47
N CYS A 228 50.97 -15.34 25.36
CA CYS A 228 50.38 -16.67 25.35
C CYS A 228 49.55 -16.92 24.07
N ALA A 229 48.77 -15.97 23.62
CA ALA A 229 47.98 -16.04 22.40
C ALA A 229 48.87 -16.19 21.16
N GLN A 230 49.96 -15.41 21.05
CA GLN A 230 50.93 -15.53 19.97
C GLN A 230 51.63 -16.90 19.98
N THR A 231 52.04 -17.35 21.16
CA THR A 231 52.71 -18.66 21.29
C THR A 231 51.79 -19.82 20.89
N LEU A 232 50.53 -19.79 21.31
CA LEU A 232 49.52 -20.79 20.96
C LEU A 232 49.09 -20.70 19.49
N LEU A 233 49.12 -19.51 18.89
CA LEU A 233 48.88 -19.35 17.46
C LEU A 233 49.90 -20.08 16.63
N GLU A 234 51.20 -19.93 17.00
CA GLU A 234 52.32 -20.61 16.31
C GLU A 234 52.32 -22.10 16.58
N PHE A 235 51.76 -22.57 17.69
CA PHE A 235 51.67 -23.97 18.07
C PHE A 235 50.55 -24.74 17.35
N ASN A 236 49.29 -24.28 17.51
CA ASN A 236 48.09 -25.01 17.02
C ASN A 236 47.07 -24.13 16.34
N GLY A 237 47.41 -22.92 15.91
CA GLY A 237 46.49 -21.94 15.30
C GLY A 237 45.66 -21.20 16.33
N GLY A 238 45.90 -21.36 17.65
CA GLY A 238 45.29 -20.51 18.69
C GLY A 238 43.83 -20.77 19.03
N SER A 239 43.19 -21.77 18.40
CA SER A 239 41.73 -22.02 18.56
C SER A 239 41.36 -22.32 20.02
N SER A 240 42.15 -23.10 20.72
CA SER A 240 41.92 -23.41 22.14
C SER A 240 42.00 -22.17 23.05
N CYS A 241 42.91 -21.25 22.73
CA CYS A 241 43.03 -19.98 23.45
C CYS A 241 41.81 -19.09 23.26
N ILE A 242 41.31 -18.98 22.03
CA ILE A 242 40.12 -18.23 21.69
C ILE A 242 38.88 -18.78 22.41
N GLN A 243 38.72 -20.10 22.41
CA GLN A 243 37.60 -20.74 23.10
C GLN A 243 37.65 -20.54 24.62
N ILE A 244 38.83 -20.64 25.27
CA ILE A 244 38.96 -20.34 26.71
C ILE A 244 38.63 -18.89 27.00
N TYR A 245 39.18 -17.94 26.22
CA TYR A 245 38.85 -16.52 26.35
C TYR A 245 37.36 -16.25 26.33
N VAL A 246 36.68 -16.74 25.28
CA VAL A 246 35.24 -16.52 25.10
C VAL A 246 34.40 -17.25 26.16
N ASN A 247 34.83 -18.48 26.58
CA ASN A 247 34.10 -19.29 27.56
C ASN A 247 34.21 -18.79 29.00
N GLN A 248 35.29 -18.13 29.38
CA GLN A 248 35.50 -17.57 30.72
C GLN A 248 35.06 -16.12 30.88
N HIS A 249 34.54 -15.56 29.83
CA HIS A 249 34.15 -14.17 29.84
C HIS A 249 32.93 -13.95 30.78
N ASP A 250 33.02 -12.99 31.73
CA ASP A 250 32.03 -12.72 32.76
C ASP A 250 30.64 -12.38 32.19
N PHE A 251 30.59 -11.77 30.99
CA PHE A 251 29.35 -11.44 30.28
C PHE A 251 28.47 -12.67 30.03
N PHE A 252 29.05 -13.86 29.79
CA PHE A 252 28.31 -15.09 29.55
C PHE A 252 28.01 -15.87 30.82
N ILE A 253 28.75 -15.62 31.90
CA ILE A 253 28.64 -16.36 33.17
C ILE A 253 27.54 -15.79 34.05
N SER A 254 27.27 -14.48 33.95
CA SER A 254 26.25 -13.80 34.74
C SER A 254 24.82 -14.17 34.28
N ARG A 255 24.42 -15.39 34.61
CA ARG A 255 23.08 -15.93 34.32
C ARG A 255 21.95 -15.14 34.98
N ASP A 256 22.25 -14.53 36.10
CA ASP A 256 21.27 -13.78 36.91
C ASP A 256 20.66 -12.56 36.17
N ARG A 257 21.40 -11.97 35.23
CA ARG A 257 20.87 -10.87 34.37
C ARG A 257 19.86 -11.34 33.34
N ILE A 258 19.97 -12.57 32.85
CA ILE A 258 19.09 -13.14 31.81
C ILE A 258 17.85 -13.79 32.44
N GLU A 259 17.98 -14.33 33.66
CA GLU A 259 16.91 -15.03 34.39
C GLU A 259 15.98 -14.07 35.14
N ALA A 260 16.45 -12.86 35.50
CA ALA A 260 15.68 -11.85 36.25
C ALA A 260 14.57 -11.12 35.45
N VAL A 261 14.47 -11.38 34.16
CA VAL A 261 13.49 -10.72 33.30
C VAL A 261 12.16 -11.48 33.35
N ASP A 262 11.28 -11.00 34.21
CA ASP A 262 9.89 -11.52 34.33
C ASP A 262 8.96 -10.65 33.49
N TYR A 263 8.78 -10.98 32.19
CA TYR A 263 7.86 -10.26 31.29
C TYR A 263 6.38 -10.32 31.72
N VAL A 264 6.06 -11.18 32.68
CA VAL A 264 4.70 -11.26 33.25
C VAL A 264 4.39 -10.01 34.09
N ALA A 265 5.40 -9.32 34.63
CA ALA A 265 5.20 -8.13 35.48
C ALA A 265 4.85 -6.85 34.70
N GLU A 266 5.07 -6.80 33.38
CA GLU A 266 4.78 -5.63 32.55
C GLU A 266 3.42 -5.72 31.84
N ALA A 267 2.35 -6.01 32.57
CA ALA A 267 0.98 -6.12 32.04
C ALA A 267 0.55 -4.91 31.17
N PRO A 268 0.83 -3.64 31.50
CA PRO A 268 0.40 -2.49 30.69
C PRO A 268 1.04 -2.43 29.31
N MET A 269 2.28 -2.92 29.14
CA MET A 269 2.93 -2.97 27.82
C MET A 269 2.23 -3.95 26.89
N TRP A 270 1.87 -5.13 27.39
CA TRP A 270 1.19 -6.16 26.60
C TRP A 270 -0.22 -5.74 26.19
N GLU A 271 -0.93 -5.00 27.05
CA GLU A 271 -2.24 -4.43 26.70
C GLU A 271 -2.11 -3.40 25.58
N SER A 272 -1.11 -2.53 25.62
CA SER A 272 -0.86 -1.52 24.57
C SER A 272 -0.43 -2.15 23.25
N LEU A 273 0.37 -3.23 23.29
CA LEU A 273 0.78 -3.97 22.10
C LEU A 273 -0.38 -4.76 21.45
N ALA A 274 -1.34 -5.19 22.24
CA ALA A 274 -2.51 -5.91 21.76
C ALA A 274 -3.62 -4.97 21.24
N ASP A 275 -3.61 -3.67 21.60
CA ASP A 275 -4.61 -2.69 21.15
C ASP A 275 -4.24 -2.13 19.76
N PRO A 276 -5.05 -2.39 18.73
CA PRO A 276 -4.79 -1.92 17.38
C PRO A 276 -4.95 -0.40 17.21
N ASN A 277 -5.59 0.29 18.16
CA ASN A 277 -5.78 1.74 18.12
C ASN A 277 -4.59 2.51 18.69
N GLN A 278 -3.70 1.83 19.40
CA GLN A 278 -2.47 2.41 19.91
C GLN A 278 -1.33 2.14 18.93
N ALA A 279 -0.51 3.17 18.69
CA ALA A 279 0.68 3.01 17.87
C ALA A 279 1.65 2.02 18.56
N ALA A 280 2.25 1.13 17.77
CA ALA A 280 3.26 0.22 18.28
C ALA A 280 4.44 1.01 18.90
N PRO A 281 4.93 0.63 20.08
CA PRO A 281 6.11 1.26 20.66
C PRO A 281 7.30 1.06 19.74
N LYS A 282 8.16 2.08 19.63
CA LYS A 282 9.35 2.03 18.77
C LYS A 282 10.50 1.26 19.43
N THR A 283 10.50 1.16 20.72
CA THR A 283 11.54 0.51 21.51
C THR A 283 10.92 -0.20 22.71
N GLU A 284 11.44 -1.37 23.04
CA GLU A 284 11.17 -2.06 24.28
C GLU A 284 12.33 -1.75 25.25
N ALA A 285 11.99 -1.37 26.48
CA ALA A 285 12.97 -0.81 27.40
C ALA A 285 14.07 -1.81 27.80
N GLN A 286 13.71 -3.08 28.03
CA GLN A 286 14.66 -4.12 28.44
C GLN A 286 15.56 -4.55 27.28
N LEU A 287 15.01 -4.67 26.08
CA LEU A 287 15.78 -4.96 24.88
C LEU A 287 16.73 -3.82 24.55
N ALA A 288 16.29 -2.57 24.71
CA ALA A 288 17.13 -1.39 24.50
C ALA A 288 18.28 -1.32 25.52
N ALA A 289 18.03 -1.63 26.79
CA ALA A 289 19.02 -1.72 27.84
C ALA A 289 20.04 -2.83 27.54
N LEU A 290 19.57 -4.03 27.17
CA LEU A 290 20.43 -5.15 26.79
C LEU A 290 21.33 -4.77 25.60
N TYR A 291 20.79 -4.11 24.58
CA TYR A 291 21.57 -3.71 23.40
C TYR A 291 22.55 -2.59 23.70
N SER A 292 22.24 -1.72 24.65
CA SER A 292 23.21 -0.74 25.17
C SER A 292 24.37 -1.43 25.88
N ASP A 293 24.07 -2.37 26.79
CA ASP A 293 25.10 -3.15 27.49
C ASP A 293 25.98 -3.95 26.51
N ILE A 294 25.38 -4.55 25.47
CA ILE A 294 26.14 -5.27 24.43
C ILE A 294 27.07 -4.33 23.68
N ARG A 295 26.63 -3.10 23.30
CA ARG A 295 27.49 -2.10 22.60
C ARG A 295 28.67 -1.70 23.45
N ASP A 296 28.43 -1.40 24.72
CA ASP A 296 29.47 -1.00 25.67
C ASP A 296 30.47 -2.14 25.87
N GLN A 297 29.97 -3.37 25.99
CA GLN A 297 30.84 -4.54 26.15
C GLN A 297 31.66 -4.82 24.88
N ILE A 298 31.07 -4.75 23.69
CA ILE A 298 31.80 -4.94 22.42
C ILE A 298 32.88 -3.87 22.26
N SER A 299 32.59 -2.62 22.66
CA SER A 299 33.55 -1.51 22.58
C SER A 299 34.78 -1.75 23.49
N GLN A 300 34.54 -2.26 24.71
CA GLN A 300 35.60 -2.63 25.64
C GLN A 300 36.41 -3.84 25.14
N GLU A 301 35.70 -4.85 24.71
CA GLU A 301 36.33 -6.10 24.24
C GLU A 301 37.10 -5.90 22.93
N ALA A 302 36.66 -5.04 22.05
CA ALA A 302 37.38 -4.70 20.82
C ALA A 302 38.78 -4.19 21.12
N GLN A 303 38.96 -3.33 22.12
CA GLN A 303 40.25 -2.81 22.54
C GLN A 303 41.14 -3.88 23.14
N ILE A 304 40.56 -4.80 23.94
CA ILE A 304 41.32 -5.89 24.57
C ILE A 304 41.73 -6.89 23.49
N ILE A 305 40.84 -7.29 22.62
CA ILE A 305 41.08 -8.28 21.56
C ILE A 305 42.16 -7.78 20.58
N GLU A 306 42.14 -6.48 20.24
CA GLU A 306 43.14 -5.88 19.34
C GLU A 306 44.55 -5.91 19.92
N VAL A 307 44.69 -5.73 21.24
CA VAL A 307 45.98 -5.74 21.93
C VAL A 307 46.47 -7.17 22.21
N VAL A 308 45.53 -8.10 22.49
CA VAL A 308 45.89 -9.46 23.00
C VAL A 308 46.08 -10.44 21.85
N PHE A 309 45.26 -10.39 20.81
CA PHE A 309 45.27 -11.44 19.79
C PHE A 309 45.87 -10.99 18.46
N PRO A 310 46.74 -11.79 17.83
CA PRO A 310 47.32 -11.48 16.53
C PRO A 310 46.31 -11.43 15.38
N HIS A 311 45.18 -12.17 15.50
CA HIS A 311 44.08 -12.19 14.56
C HIS A 311 42.79 -11.73 15.23
N PRO A 312 42.64 -10.44 15.51
CA PRO A 312 41.54 -9.91 16.31
C PRO A 312 40.16 -10.15 15.66
N VAL A 313 40.08 -10.15 14.32
CA VAL A 313 38.83 -10.38 13.58
C VAL A 313 38.24 -11.76 13.83
N VAL A 314 39.06 -12.80 13.86
CA VAL A 314 38.60 -14.17 14.11
C VAL A 314 38.06 -14.33 15.53
N VAL A 315 38.75 -13.72 16.50
CA VAL A 315 38.33 -13.76 17.91
C VAL A 315 37.01 -13.01 18.10
N MET A 316 36.90 -11.82 17.53
CA MET A 316 35.68 -11.05 17.57
C MET A 316 34.52 -11.79 16.90
N GLN A 317 34.77 -12.51 15.81
CA GLN A 317 33.74 -13.33 15.15
C GLN A 317 33.19 -14.39 16.12
N VAL A 318 34.06 -15.14 16.80
CA VAL A 318 33.64 -16.20 17.76
C VAL A 318 32.91 -15.55 18.96
N PHE A 319 33.41 -14.43 19.44
CA PHE A 319 32.77 -13.69 20.53
C PHE A 319 31.35 -13.22 20.16
N LEU A 320 31.19 -12.57 19.00
CA LEU A 320 29.89 -12.09 18.51
C LEU A 320 28.92 -13.24 18.23
N GLN A 321 29.39 -14.34 17.61
CA GLN A 321 28.53 -15.53 17.41
C GLN A 321 27.94 -16.02 18.73
N ARG A 322 28.72 -15.98 19.78
CA ARG A 322 28.26 -16.43 21.12
C ARG A 322 27.30 -15.42 21.76
N VAL A 323 27.54 -14.10 21.60
CA VAL A 323 26.60 -13.05 22.03
C VAL A 323 25.23 -13.25 21.36
N PHE A 324 25.22 -13.49 20.05
CA PHE A 324 23.98 -13.73 19.31
C PHE A 324 23.30 -15.03 19.75
N ALA A 325 24.03 -16.15 19.80
CA ALA A 325 23.46 -17.47 20.08
C ALA A 325 23.02 -17.69 21.53
N GLN A 326 23.64 -17.01 22.50
CA GLN A 326 23.32 -17.24 23.92
C GLN A 326 22.55 -16.10 24.55
N VAL A 327 22.97 -14.86 24.32
CA VAL A 327 22.37 -13.71 25.01
C VAL A 327 21.17 -13.19 24.25
N ILE A 328 21.35 -12.81 22.99
CA ILE A 328 20.29 -12.21 22.17
C ILE A 328 19.18 -13.22 21.90
N GLN A 329 19.53 -14.43 21.44
CA GLN A 329 18.56 -15.47 21.13
C GLN A 329 17.69 -15.82 22.36
N SER A 330 18.33 -16.06 23.52
CA SER A 330 17.60 -16.43 24.75
C SER A 330 16.63 -15.32 25.20
N HIS A 331 17.04 -14.06 25.09
CA HIS A 331 16.20 -12.93 25.44
C HIS A 331 15.01 -12.78 24.45
N LEU A 332 15.28 -12.87 23.14
CA LEU A 332 14.27 -12.81 22.11
C LEU A 332 13.25 -13.96 22.21
N GLU A 333 13.70 -15.18 22.52
CA GLU A 333 12.80 -16.34 22.71
C GLU A 333 11.82 -16.10 23.86
N LYS A 334 12.27 -15.53 24.99
CA LYS A 334 11.41 -15.17 26.11
C LYS A 334 10.42 -14.09 25.74
N LEU A 335 10.89 -13.01 25.07
CA LEU A 335 10.07 -11.90 24.63
C LEU A 335 8.99 -12.35 23.63
N ILE A 336 9.36 -13.15 22.64
CA ILE A 336 8.44 -13.70 21.63
C ILE A 336 7.43 -14.67 22.27
N SER A 337 7.88 -15.50 23.23
CA SER A 337 7.00 -16.42 23.94
C SER A 337 5.94 -15.67 24.78
N ALA A 338 6.35 -14.61 25.47
CA ALA A 338 5.42 -13.75 26.21
C ALA A 338 4.41 -13.03 25.28
N ALA A 339 4.88 -12.50 24.14
CA ALA A 339 4.06 -11.90 23.12
C ALA A 339 3.02 -12.86 22.53
N GLN A 340 3.43 -14.10 22.25
CA GLN A 340 2.55 -15.15 21.75
C GLN A 340 1.43 -15.50 22.75
N GLY A 341 1.72 -15.43 24.04
CA GLY A 341 0.73 -15.62 25.10
C GLY A 341 -0.29 -14.49 25.20
N SER A 342 0.04 -13.28 24.74
CA SER A 342 -0.83 -12.11 24.78
C SER A 342 -1.81 -12.08 23.59
N SER A 343 -1.32 -11.81 22.36
CA SER A 343 -2.16 -11.79 21.16
C SER A 343 -1.33 -11.99 19.87
N THR A 344 -2.02 -12.35 18.77
CA THR A 344 -1.37 -12.48 17.46
C THR A 344 -0.80 -11.13 16.98
N LEU A 345 -1.50 -10.03 17.24
CA LEU A 345 -1.03 -8.67 16.90
C LEU A 345 0.22 -8.28 17.73
N ALA A 346 0.20 -8.54 19.05
CA ALA A 346 1.33 -8.27 19.91
C ALA A 346 2.59 -9.04 19.47
N LEU A 347 2.43 -10.31 19.10
CA LEU A 347 3.50 -11.11 18.54
C LEU A 347 4.13 -10.48 17.29
N LEU A 348 3.29 -10.04 16.34
CA LEU A 348 3.75 -9.44 15.08
C LEU A 348 4.44 -8.09 15.30
N ARG A 349 3.91 -7.26 16.21
CA ARG A 349 4.52 -5.99 16.61
C ARG A 349 5.86 -6.19 17.30
N VAL A 350 5.95 -7.17 18.20
CA VAL A 350 7.21 -7.54 18.87
C VAL A 350 8.25 -8.07 17.88
N LEU A 351 7.86 -8.91 16.92
CA LEU A 351 8.77 -9.39 15.88
C LEU A 351 9.36 -8.26 15.04
N ALA A 352 8.53 -7.30 14.64
CA ALA A 352 8.98 -6.13 13.88
C ALA A 352 9.93 -5.25 14.72
N LEU A 353 9.55 -4.94 15.95
CA LEU A 353 10.35 -4.16 16.88
C LEU A 353 11.70 -4.85 17.20
N ALA A 354 11.66 -6.13 17.50
CA ALA A 354 12.86 -6.91 17.82
C ALA A 354 13.82 -6.96 16.63
N ARG A 355 13.30 -7.24 15.41
CA ARG A 355 14.15 -7.28 14.22
C ARG A 355 14.73 -5.90 13.88
N SER A 356 13.94 -4.84 13.94
CA SER A 356 14.40 -3.48 13.70
C SER A 356 15.49 -3.07 14.69
N SER A 357 15.27 -3.32 15.99
CA SER A 357 16.25 -3.02 17.04
C SER A 357 17.53 -3.86 16.91
N THR A 358 17.41 -5.15 16.56
CA THR A 358 18.57 -6.03 16.32
C THR A 358 19.34 -5.62 15.07
N ALA A 359 18.63 -5.24 14.00
CA ALA A 359 19.27 -4.73 12.77
C ALA A 359 20.02 -3.42 13.05
N GLN A 360 19.47 -2.56 13.88
CA GLN A 360 20.15 -1.33 14.32
C GLN A 360 21.41 -1.67 15.12
N LEU A 361 21.34 -2.61 16.07
CA LEU A 361 22.52 -3.11 16.80
C LEU A 361 23.59 -3.64 15.85
N VAL A 362 23.21 -4.45 14.85
CA VAL A 362 24.15 -4.98 13.85
C VAL A 362 24.81 -3.85 13.06
N ASN A 363 24.06 -2.83 12.67
CA ASN A 363 24.58 -1.68 11.96
C ASN A 363 25.51 -0.85 12.85
N ASP A 364 25.18 -0.66 14.12
CA ASP A 364 26.02 0.03 15.10
C ASP A 364 27.34 -0.72 15.31
N ILE A 365 27.27 -2.06 15.42
CA ILE A 365 28.47 -2.91 15.50
C ILE A 365 29.34 -2.77 14.25
N LYS A 366 28.76 -2.81 13.07
CA LYS A 366 29.49 -2.63 11.78
C LYS A 366 30.10 -1.23 11.64
N ALA A 367 29.48 -0.21 12.23
CA ALA A 367 29.98 1.15 12.22
C ALA A 367 31.11 1.41 13.22
N HIS A 368 31.38 0.49 14.15
CA HIS A 368 32.42 0.63 15.16
C HIS A 368 33.82 0.73 14.53
N ASP A 369 34.72 1.51 15.12
CA ASP A 369 36.06 1.81 14.57
C ASP A 369 36.93 0.55 14.38
N PHE A 370 36.73 -0.50 15.18
CA PHE A 370 37.37 -1.79 14.97
C PHE A 370 37.16 -2.36 13.57
N PHE A 371 35.98 -2.13 12.99
CA PHE A 371 35.65 -2.59 11.63
C PHE A 371 36.08 -1.57 10.56
N ARG A 372 36.30 -0.31 10.91
CA ARG A 372 36.71 0.78 9.98
C ARG A 372 38.21 0.90 9.85
N SER A 373 38.97 0.78 10.93
CA SER A 373 40.43 0.93 10.91
C SER A 373 41.15 -0.11 10.08
N SER A 374 40.59 -1.29 9.96
CA SER A 374 41.14 -2.35 9.09
C SER A 374 40.89 -2.09 7.60
N SER A 375 39.94 -1.24 7.21
CA SER A 375 39.69 -0.85 5.82
C SER A 375 40.57 0.30 5.35
N SER A 376 41.06 1.16 6.25
CA SER A 376 41.90 2.31 5.90
C SER A 376 43.35 1.93 5.62
N ILE A 377 43.84 0.83 6.18
CA ILE A 377 45.18 0.30 5.90
C ILE A 377 45.27 -0.32 4.49
N SER A 378 44.15 -0.79 3.93
CA SER A 378 44.08 -1.35 2.57
C SER A 378 44.00 -0.31 1.46
N SER A 379 43.66 0.96 1.76
CA SER A 379 43.51 2.02 0.72
C SER A 379 44.78 2.82 0.43
N SER A 380 45.84 2.68 1.26
CA SER A 380 47.07 3.43 1.06
C SER A 380 48.18 2.67 0.32
N THR A 381 47.99 1.40 -0.02
CA THR A 381 48.99 0.59 -0.76
C THR A 381 48.37 -0.31 -1.85
N SER A 382 47.28 0.12 -2.49
CA SER A 382 46.81 -0.54 -3.70
C SER A 382 47.40 0.12 -4.96
N GLU A 383 48.73 -0.01 -5.15
CA GLU A 383 49.23 -0.07 -6.51
C GLU A 383 48.95 -1.45 -7.06
N THR A 384 47.97 -1.48 -7.91
CA THR A 384 47.42 -2.67 -8.56
C THR A 384 48.43 -3.26 -9.52
N TYR A 385 49.09 -4.34 -9.15
CA TYR A 385 49.69 -5.22 -10.16
C TYR A 385 48.66 -6.25 -10.61
N VAL A 386 47.90 -5.90 -11.64
CA VAL A 386 47.12 -6.85 -12.41
C VAL A 386 48.05 -7.69 -13.24
N LEU A 387 48.40 -8.88 -12.76
CA LEU A 387 49.02 -9.88 -13.59
C LEU A 387 47.95 -10.61 -14.41
N ALA A 388 47.83 -10.18 -15.65
CA ALA A 388 47.11 -10.94 -16.67
C ALA A 388 47.82 -12.28 -16.92
N SER A 389 47.22 -13.36 -16.41
CA SER A 389 47.60 -14.71 -16.88
C SER A 389 46.66 -15.13 -18.01
N ARG A 390 47.26 -15.21 -19.19
CA ARG A 390 46.68 -15.80 -20.42
C ARG A 390 47.15 -17.24 -20.49
N GLY A 391 46.21 -18.17 -20.47
CA GLY A 391 46.17 -19.46 -21.13
C GLY A 391 47.35 -20.47 -21.02
N GLY A 392 46.99 -21.67 -20.72
CA GLY A 392 47.77 -22.86 -21.02
C GLY A 392 47.75 -23.94 -19.94
N ASP A 393 47.26 -25.05 -20.37
CA ASP A 393 47.01 -26.34 -19.72
C ASP A 393 48.06 -26.90 -18.74
N ASP A 394 47.52 -27.71 -17.78
CA ASP A 394 48.16 -28.79 -17.08
C ASP A 394 49.38 -28.50 -16.20
N ALA A 395 49.16 -28.57 -14.87
CA ALA A 395 49.92 -29.38 -13.90
C ALA A 395 49.58 -28.91 -12.46
N GLU A 396 49.22 -29.88 -11.62
CA GLU A 396 49.24 -29.80 -10.17
C GLU A 396 50.60 -29.35 -9.66
N VAL A 397 50.67 -28.15 -9.07
CA VAL A 397 51.81 -27.73 -8.24
C VAL A 397 51.24 -26.98 -7.02
N GLU A 398 51.35 -27.60 -5.86
CA GLU A 398 51.20 -26.97 -4.56
C GLU A 398 52.06 -25.73 -4.45
N THR A 399 51.45 -24.54 -4.51
CA THR A 399 52.12 -23.26 -4.21
C THR A 399 51.94 -22.94 -2.72
N LYS A 400 52.95 -23.18 -1.94
CA LYS A 400 53.17 -22.54 -0.64
C LYS A 400 53.41 -21.07 -0.87
N ALA A 401 52.37 -20.23 -0.71
CA ALA A 401 52.48 -18.80 -0.77
C ALA A 401 53.16 -18.24 0.49
N SER A 402 54.07 -17.30 0.30
CA SER A 402 54.85 -16.63 1.33
C SER A 402 53.98 -15.84 2.30
N ALA A 403 54.29 -15.96 3.60
CA ALA A 403 53.49 -15.48 4.73
C ALA A 403 53.21 -13.96 4.80
N GLY A 404 53.88 -13.11 4.02
CA GLY A 404 53.76 -11.65 4.08
C GLY A 404 52.62 -11.08 3.23
N VAL A 405 52.27 -11.74 2.12
CA VAL A 405 51.17 -11.27 1.21
C VAL A 405 49.82 -11.82 1.68
N ILE A 406 49.87 -12.95 2.42
CA ILE A 406 48.62 -13.60 2.94
C ILE A 406 47.98 -12.75 4.06
N GLN A 407 48.78 -11.98 4.84
CA GLN A 407 48.24 -11.20 5.98
C GLN A 407 47.35 -10.04 5.59
N THR A 408 47.66 -9.32 4.52
CA THR A 408 46.86 -8.16 4.08
C THR A 408 45.57 -8.57 3.35
N VAL A 409 45.61 -9.66 2.59
CA VAL A 409 44.44 -10.23 1.91
C VAL A 409 43.47 -10.87 2.92
N HIS A 410 44.02 -11.54 3.96
CA HIS A 410 43.19 -12.13 5.02
C HIS A 410 42.49 -11.11 5.91
N GLY A 411 43.06 -9.92 6.13
CA GLY A 411 42.42 -8.86 6.90
C GLY A 411 41.16 -8.32 6.22
N ALA A 412 41.24 -7.93 4.94
CA ALA A 412 40.10 -7.39 4.18
C ALA A 412 39.01 -8.46 3.91
N LEU A 413 39.41 -9.71 3.60
CA LEU A 413 38.50 -10.83 3.48
C LEU A 413 37.81 -11.16 4.82
N GLY A 414 38.55 -11.04 5.95
CA GLY A 414 38.04 -11.35 7.29
C GLY A 414 36.94 -10.35 7.73
N ILE A 415 37.06 -9.07 7.40
CA ILE A 415 36.04 -8.05 7.74
C ILE A 415 34.79 -8.19 6.92
N SER A 416 34.95 -8.47 5.63
CA SER A 416 33.81 -8.82 4.77
C SER A 416 33.09 -10.08 5.26
N ALA A 417 33.84 -11.08 5.70
CA ALA A 417 33.30 -12.31 6.30
C ALA A 417 32.57 -12.03 7.63
N LEU A 418 33.13 -11.15 8.48
CA LEU A 418 32.51 -10.78 9.76
C LEU A 418 31.19 -10.00 9.55
N SER A 419 31.18 -9.05 8.61
CA SER A 419 29.97 -8.31 8.24
C SER A 419 28.89 -9.27 7.69
N SER A 420 29.29 -10.16 6.81
CA SER A 420 28.41 -11.22 6.26
C SER A 420 27.90 -12.18 7.34
N MET A 421 28.73 -12.54 8.31
CA MET A 421 28.33 -13.38 9.45
C MET A 421 27.28 -12.68 10.32
N LEU A 422 27.45 -11.37 10.59
CA LEU A 422 26.47 -10.61 11.36
C LEU A 422 25.10 -10.54 10.66
N ASP A 423 25.10 -10.37 9.33
CA ASP A 423 23.86 -10.43 8.54
C ASP A 423 23.23 -11.81 8.59
N GLN A 424 24.05 -12.87 8.47
CA GLN A 424 23.58 -14.24 8.58
C GLN A 424 23.02 -14.55 9.98
N GLN A 425 23.66 -14.09 11.05
CA GLN A 425 23.16 -14.28 12.42
C GLN A 425 21.83 -13.54 12.64
N LEU A 426 21.66 -12.34 12.06
CA LEU A 426 20.39 -11.63 12.08
C LEU A 426 19.29 -12.43 11.38
N ASP A 427 19.59 -12.99 10.21
CA ASP A 427 18.61 -13.77 9.44
C ASP A 427 18.31 -15.13 10.13
N GLU A 428 19.28 -15.77 10.76
CA GLU A 428 19.09 -17.03 11.52
C GLU A 428 18.22 -16.83 12.76
N LEU A 429 18.39 -15.74 13.53
CA LEU A 429 17.60 -15.43 14.72
C LEU A 429 16.09 -15.34 14.41
N PHE A 430 15.75 -14.73 13.29
CA PHE A 430 14.35 -14.50 12.90
C PHE A 430 13.83 -15.52 11.88
N GLY A 431 14.69 -16.34 11.27
CA GLY A 431 14.35 -17.26 10.19
C GLY A 431 13.19 -18.20 10.52
N GLN A 432 13.14 -18.75 11.73
CA GLN A 432 12.06 -19.64 12.18
C GLN A 432 10.70 -18.94 12.27
N HIS A 433 10.69 -17.63 12.57
CA HIS A 433 9.49 -16.83 12.76
C HIS A 433 9.05 -16.14 11.49
N LEU A 434 9.99 -15.83 10.59
CA LEU A 434 9.82 -15.12 9.34
C LEU A 434 9.81 -16.04 8.10
N ASP A 435 9.66 -17.37 8.30
CA ASP A 435 9.39 -18.28 7.18
C ASP A 435 8.17 -17.73 6.42
N ASN A 436 8.43 -17.33 5.16
CA ASN A 436 7.56 -16.47 4.38
C ASN A 436 6.09 -16.92 4.34
N SER A 437 5.82 -18.19 4.19
CA SER A 437 4.45 -18.70 4.17
C SER A 437 3.76 -18.56 5.52
N ARG A 438 4.41 -18.92 6.60
CA ARG A 438 3.86 -18.87 7.96
C ARG A 438 3.71 -17.46 8.48
N TYR A 439 4.65 -16.56 8.12
CA TYR A 439 4.57 -15.17 8.52
C TYR A 439 3.36 -14.46 7.87
N VAL A 440 3.21 -14.60 6.55
CA VAL A 440 2.06 -14.04 5.81
C VAL A 440 0.74 -14.58 6.33
N GLU A 441 0.67 -15.88 6.62
CA GLU A 441 -0.54 -16.49 7.20
C GLU A 441 -0.87 -15.91 8.57
N ARG A 442 0.15 -15.64 9.42
CA ARG A 442 -0.05 -14.99 10.73
C ARG A 442 -0.54 -13.56 10.60
N GLU A 443 0.02 -12.77 9.66
CA GLU A 443 -0.47 -11.41 9.37
C GLU A 443 -1.91 -11.43 8.85
N CYS A 444 -2.22 -12.28 7.88
CA CYS A 444 -3.59 -12.43 7.37
C CYS A 444 -4.57 -12.86 8.47
N LYS A 445 -4.15 -13.79 9.33
CA LYS A 445 -4.94 -14.26 10.48
C LYS A 445 -5.18 -13.15 11.49
N SER A 446 -4.14 -12.41 11.87
CA SER A 446 -4.23 -11.27 12.79
C SER A 446 -5.20 -10.21 12.27
N LEU A 447 -5.07 -9.82 10.99
CA LEU A 447 -5.99 -8.86 10.37
C LEU A 447 -7.43 -9.38 10.36
N THR A 448 -7.62 -10.67 10.03
CA THR A 448 -8.97 -11.28 10.02
C THR A 448 -9.58 -11.29 11.42
N GLU A 449 -8.79 -11.61 12.46
CA GLU A 449 -9.22 -11.56 13.86
C GLU A 449 -9.64 -10.14 14.27
N LEU A 450 -8.83 -9.13 13.94
CA LEU A 450 -9.13 -7.72 14.22
C LEU A 450 -10.41 -7.27 13.50
N TYR A 451 -10.51 -7.52 12.21
CA TYR A 451 -11.68 -7.14 11.42
C TYR A 451 -12.95 -7.86 11.90
N ALA A 452 -12.85 -9.16 12.20
CA ALA A 452 -13.99 -9.94 12.70
C ALA A 452 -14.46 -9.48 14.07
N SER A 453 -13.55 -9.11 14.97
CA SER A 453 -13.90 -8.58 16.28
C SER A 453 -14.56 -7.20 16.17
N TYR A 454 -14.00 -6.32 15.34
CA TYR A 454 -14.51 -4.96 15.17
C TYR A 454 -15.85 -4.91 14.45
N LEU A 455 -16.05 -5.74 13.43
CA LEU A 455 -17.29 -5.83 12.66
C LEU A 455 -18.32 -6.80 13.29
N LEU A 456 -18.08 -7.31 14.50
CA LEU A 456 -18.93 -8.33 15.11
C LEU A 456 -20.39 -7.88 15.30
N GLN A 457 -20.61 -6.66 15.81
CA GLN A 457 -21.95 -6.10 16.01
C GLN A 457 -22.65 -5.86 14.67
N PHE A 458 -21.93 -5.26 13.72
CA PHE A 458 -22.38 -5.06 12.35
C PHE A 458 -22.82 -6.39 11.70
N ALA A 459 -21.98 -7.43 11.78
CA ALA A 459 -22.31 -8.75 11.23
C ALA A 459 -23.51 -9.41 11.90
N LYS A 460 -23.67 -9.25 13.23
CA LYS A 460 -24.82 -9.75 13.99
C LYS A 460 -26.11 -9.07 13.55
N TRP A 461 -26.10 -7.74 13.43
CA TRP A 461 -27.27 -6.96 13.01
C TRP A 461 -27.74 -7.37 11.62
N HIS A 462 -26.82 -7.44 10.65
CA HIS A 462 -27.15 -7.85 9.28
C HIS A 462 -27.65 -9.28 9.16
N ARG A 463 -27.13 -10.20 9.97
CA ARG A 463 -27.64 -11.58 10.04
C ARG A 463 -29.04 -11.65 10.66
N ALA A 464 -29.32 -10.84 11.67
CA ALA A 464 -30.65 -10.78 12.29
C ALA A 464 -31.68 -10.18 11.34
N THR A 465 -31.28 -9.19 10.53
CA THR A 465 -32.16 -8.51 9.58
C THR A 465 -32.42 -9.35 8.30
N ASN A 466 -31.42 -10.14 7.84
CA ASN A 466 -31.50 -10.98 6.63
C ASN A 466 -31.95 -12.41 6.91
N VAL A 467 -33.10 -12.61 7.56
CA VAL A 467 -33.65 -13.93 7.88
C VAL A 467 -33.94 -14.78 6.63
N ALA A 468 -34.10 -14.18 5.45
CA ALA A 468 -34.60 -14.83 4.24
C ALA A 468 -33.55 -15.65 3.46
N LYS A 469 -32.25 -15.49 3.69
CA LYS A 469 -31.19 -16.32 3.10
C LYS A 469 -30.06 -16.51 4.11
N PRO A 470 -29.88 -17.73 4.67
CA PRO A 470 -28.63 -18.06 5.32
C PRO A 470 -27.55 -17.99 4.21
N THR A 471 -26.77 -16.92 4.20
CA THR A 471 -25.62 -16.81 3.32
C THR A 471 -24.62 -17.90 3.75
N ASN A 472 -24.62 -19.01 3.00
CA ASN A 472 -23.60 -20.06 3.11
C ASN A 472 -22.25 -19.50 2.59
N THR A 473 -21.81 -18.41 3.18
CA THR A 473 -20.47 -17.88 2.92
C THR A 473 -19.50 -18.56 3.88
N ASN A 474 -18.91 -19.65 3.43
CA ASN A 474 -17.81 -20.35 4.11
C ASN A 474 -16.50 -19.52 4.08
N THR A 475 -16.56 -18.20 4.23
CA THR A 475 -15.37 -17.37 4.27
C THR A 475 -14.62 -17.56 5.59
N ILE A 476 -13.31 -17.32 5.57
CA ILE A 476 -12.48 -17.35 6.78
C ILE A 476 -13.01 -16.34 7.79
N PHE A 477 -13.45 -15.17 7.31
CA PHE A 477 -14.07 -14.12 8.11
C PHE A 477 -15.34 -14.60 8.83
N ASP A 478 -16.28 -15.24 8.13
CA ASP A 478 -17.53 -15.75 8.75
C ASP A 478 -17.26 -16.81 9.80
N ARG A 479 -16.27 -17.69 9.56
CA ARG A 479 -15.85 -18.69 10.55
C ARG A 479 -15.28 -18.01 11.81
N MET A 480 -14.47 -16.96 11.63
CA MET A 480 -13.89 -16.21 12.75
C MET A 480 -14.96 -15.46 13.55
N VAL A 481 -15.89 -14.78 12.88
CA VAL A 481 -17.04 -14.11 13.53
C VAL A 481 -17.87 -15.12 14.34
N ASN A 482 -18.13 -16.31 13.79
CA ASN A 482 -18.86 -17.36 14.51
C ASN A 482 -18.06 -17.90 15.71
N GLN A 483 -16.75 -18.05 15.58
CA GLN A 483 -15.87 -18.48 16.67
C GLN A 483 -15.84 -17.45 17.80
N ILE A 484 -15.69 -16.16 17.49
CA ILE A 484 -15.71 -15.07 18.48
C ILE A 484 -17.09 -14.98 19.14
N ALA A 485 -18.16 -15.08 18.38
CA ALA A 485 -19.53 -15.07 18.90
C ALA A 485 -19.81 -16.25 19.85
N SER A 486 -19.34 -17.46 19.51
CA SER A 486 -19.51 -18.66 20.35
C SER A 486 -18.65 -18.60 21.62
N SER A 487 -17.46 -18.00 21.55
CA SER A 487 -16.58 -17.82 22.72
C SER A 487 -17.16 -16.82 23.72
N ALA A 488 -17.92 -15.82 23.26
CA ALA A 488 -18.60 -14.85 24.10
C ALA A 488 -19.81 -15.45 24.88
N THR A 489 -20.35 -16.59 24.40
CA THR A 489 -21.53 -17.25 24.98
C THR A 489 -21.22 -18.54 25.79
N GLY A 490 -19.92 -18.93 25.86
CA GLY A 490 -19.47 -20.14 26.54
C GLY A 490 -19.50 -20.06 28.08
N PRO A 491 -19.57 -21.20 28.82
CA PRO A 491 -19.54 -21.22 30.27
C PRO A 491 -18.20 -20.69 30.82
N PRO A 492 -18.23 -19.97 31.99
CA PRO A 492 -17.03 -19.48 32.63
C PRO A 492 -16.21 -20.67 33.15
N GLY A 493 -15.05 -20.93 32.57
CA GLY A 493 -14.16 -22.02 33.02
C GLY A 493 -13.13 -22.52 31.99
N THR A 494 -13.28 -22.21 30.73
CA THR A 494 -12.22 -22.47 29.74
C THR A 494 -11.22 -21.32 29.77
N THR A 495 -9.96 -21.64 29.94
CA THR A 495 -8.80 -20.75 29.89
C THR A 495 -8.86 -19.91 28.59
N GLN A 496 -9.51 -18.75 28.67
CA GLN A 496 -9.49 -17.79 27.58
C GLN A 496 -8.10 -17.17 27.57
N THR A 497 -7.38 -17.32 26.48
CA THR A 497 -6.11 -16.63 26.24
C THR A 497 -6.35 -15.13 26.36
N SER A 498 -5.42 -14.39 26.98
CA SER A 498 -5.49 -12.93 27.17
C SER A 498 -5.81 -12.17 25.89
N GLY A 499 -5.39 -12.70 24.72
CA GLY A 499 -5.69 -12.15 23.41
C GLY A 499 -7.19 -12.17 23.03
N LEU A 500 -7.94 -13.18 23.46
CA LEU A 500 -9.39 -13.24 23.19
C LEU A 500 -10.16 -12.20 24.02
N LYS A 501 -9.70 -11.91 25.24
CA LYS A 501 -10.28 -10.85 26.08
C LYS A 501 -10.07 -9.46 25.49
N SER A 502 -8.89 -9.18 24.94
CA SER A 502 -8.59 -7.92 24.24
C SER A 502 -9.46 -7.73 23.00
N LEU A 503 -9.67 -8.80 22.22
CA LEU A 503 -10.53 -8.78 21.04
C LEU A 503 -12.02 -8.59 21.40
N LEU A 504 -12.49 -9.20 22.49
CA LEU A 504 -13.85 -8.99 22.99
C LEU A 504 -14.07 -7.56 23.50
N LYS A 505 -13.07 -6.96 24.15
CA LYS A 505 -13.11 -5.55 24.59
C LYS A 505 -13.21 -4.60 23.40
N LEU A 506 -12.54 -4.91 22.29
CA LEU A 506 -12.60 -4.15 21.05
C LEU A 506 -14.01 -4.19 20.41
N SER A 507 -14.76 -5.30 20.59
CA SER A 507 -16.13 -5.45 20.07
C SER A 507 -17.20 -4.76 20.96
N GLY A 508 -16.80 -4.01 21.99
CA GLY A 508 -17.72 -3.33 22.91
C GLY A 508 -18.42 -4.27 23.93
N ILE A 509 -18.01 -5.54 24.00
CA ILE A 509 -18.53 -6.51 24.97
C ILE A 509 -17.62 -6.44 26.19
N SER A 510 -18.05 -5.72 27.25
CA SER A 510 -17.33 -5.64 28.52
C SER A 510 -17.34 -7.01 29.22
N ALA A 511 -16.15 -7.61 29.29
CA ALA A 511 -15.96 -8.91 29.97
C ALA A 511 -15.54 -8.78 31.45
N ASP A 512 -15.35 -7.57 31.96
CA ASP A 512 -14.88 -7.32 33.31
C ASP A 512 -15.78 -6.31 34.05
N ASP A 513 -16.68 -6.83 34.93
CA ASP A 513 -17.02 -6.16 36.15
C ASP A 513 -16.98 -7.20 37.29
N PRO A 514 -15.93 -7.22 38.13
CA PRO A 514 -15.75 -8.23 39.17
C PRO A 514 -16.52 -7.93 40.46
N ALA A 515 -17.49 -7.04 40.47
CA ALA A 515 -18.14 -6.59 41.68
C ALA A 515 -19.67 -6.59 41.61
N VAL A 516 -20.32 -7.72 41.24
CA VAL A 516 -21.73 -7.92 41.56
C VAL A 516 -21.96 -9.36 42.04
N PRO A 517 -22.57 -9.59 43.23
CA PRO A 517 -22.85 -10.95 43.76
C PRO A 517 -23.94 -11.64 42.94
N LEU A 518 -23.71 -12.94 42.74
CA LEU A 518 -24.60 -13.92 42.12
C LEU A 518 -26.04 -13.80 42.62
N THR A 519 -26.88 -13.07 41.93
CA THR A 519 -28.34 -13.25 41.92
C THR A 519 -28.83 -13.28 40.50
N GLU A 520 -29.53 -14.30 40.18
CA GLU A 520 -30.17 -14.71 38.95
C GLU A 520 -30.83 -13.55 38.20
N GLU A 521 -30.14 -13.05 37.14
CA GLU A 521 -30.76 -12.57 35.90
C GLU A 521 -29.61 -12.26 34.97
N ARG A 522 -29.41 -13.14 33.95
CA ARG A 522 -28.48 -12.89 32.85
C ARG A 522 -28.82 -11.54 32.25
N PRO A 523 -27.86 -10.57 32.13
CA PRO A 523 -28.12 -9.39 31.35
C PRO A 523 -28.42 -9.85 29.90
N ALA A 524 -29.59 -9.41 29.42
CA ALA A 524 -29.98 -9.60 28.03
C ALA A 524 -28.82 -9.15 27.14
N SER A 525 -28.50 -9.95 26.12
CA SER A 525 -27.55 -9.53 25.09
C SER A 525 -27.89 -8.10 24.68
N PRO A 526 -26.90 -7.19 24.54
CA PRO A 526 -27.15 -5.81 24.17
C PRO A 526 -28.12 -5.77 22.99
N GLU A 527 -29.22 -5.04 23.13
CA GLU A 527 -30.19 -4.88 22.05
C GLU A 527 -29.47 -4.25 20.88
N LEU A 528 -29.56 -4.89 19.72
CA LEU A 528 -28.97 -4.42 18.49
C LEU A 528 -29.66 -3.13 18.06
N CYS A 529 -28.94 -2.02 18.01
CA CYS A 529 -29.43 -0.74 17.52
C CYS A 529 -29.37 -0.67 16.00
N GLU A 530 -30.24 0.14 15.37
CA GLU A 530 -30.16 0.38 13.91
C GLU A 530 -28.79 0.93 13.49
N SER A 531 -28.16 1.75 14.33
CA SER A 531 -26.81 2.30 14.11
C SER A 531 -25.72 1.23 13.99
N ASP A 532 -25.90 0.04 14.57
CA ASP A 532 -24.92 -1.05 14.47
C ASP A 532 -24.81 -1.64 13.06
N GLY A 533 -25.86 -1.44 12.24
CA GLY A 533 -25.93 -1.89 10.84
C GLY A 533 -25.61 -0.81 9.81
N GLU A 534 -25.38 0.42 10.22
CA GLU A 534 -25.06 1.51 9.29
C GLU A 534 -23.57 1.45 8.86
N LEU A 535 -23.31 1.83 7.60
CA LEU A 535 -21.95 2.03 7.12
C LEU A 535 -21.42 3.36 7.66
N ASP A 536 -20.25 3.28 8.29
CA ASP A 536 -19.52 4.44 8.80
C ASP A 536 -18.14 4.55 8.14
N LEU A 537 -17.75 5.77 7.78
CA LEU A 537 -16.43 6.04 7.18
C LEU A 537 -15.29 5.90 8.19
N ASP A 538 -15.56 6.17 9.47
CA ASP A 538 -14.57 5.99 10.53
C ASP A 538 -14.19 4.50 10.69
N VAL A 539 -15.16 3.60 10.51
CA VAL A 539 -14.90 2.16 10.45
C VAL A 539 -14.03 1.81 9.25
N ALA A 540 -14.38 2.34 8.08
CA ALA A 540 -13.60 2.14 6.86
C ALA A 540 -12.15 2.63 7.02
N GLU A 541 -11.93 3.79 7.61
CA GLU A 541 -10.60 4.36 7.85
C GLU A 541 -9.78 3.49 8.81
N LYS A 542 -10.37 3.01 9.90
CA LYS A 542 -9.68 2.12 10.85
C LYS A 542 -9.25 0.81 10.19
N LEU A 543 -10.12 0.17 9.40
CA LEU A 543 -9.75 -1.06 8.69
C LEU A 543 -8.57 -0.83 7.74
N LEU A 544 -8.55 0.30 7.01
CA LEU A 544 -7.45 0.67 6.13
C LEU A 544 -6.16 0.99 6.91
N THR A 545 -6.27 1.65 8.07
CA THR A 545 -5.13 1.99 8.93
C THR A 545 -4.45 0.73 9.48
N TRP A 546 -5.23 -0.22 10.00
CA TRP A 546 -4.68 -1.49 10.49
C TRP A 546 -4.04 -2.32 9.37
N HIS A 547 -4.65 -2.29 8.18
CA HIS A 547 -4.02 -2.90 7.01
C HIS A 547 -2.70 -2.23 6.64
N ALA A 548 -2.64 -0.89 6.67
CA ALA A 548 -1.42 -0.15 6.36
C ALA A 548 -0.29 -0.46 7.36
N GLU A 549 -0.62 -0.61 8.65
CA GLU A 549 0.35 -1.05 9.67
C GLU A 549 0.88 -2.47 9.37
N SER A 550 -0.01 -3.40 9.01
CA SER A 550 0.39 -4.77 8.62
C SER A 550 1.27 -4.78 7.37
N VAL A 551 0.93 -3.96 6.35
CA VAL A 551 1.77 -3.81 5.15
C VAL A 551 3.12 -3.20 5.49
N GLY A 552 3.19 -2.21 6.39
CA GLY A 552 4.44 -1.65 6.90
C GLY A 552 5.35 -2.72 7.51
N ARG A 553 4.83 -3.52 8.44
CA ARG A 553 5.56 -4.66 9.01
C ARG A 553 5.98 -5.68 7.95
N MET A 554 5.10 -5.94 6.99
CA MET A 554 5.38 -6.87 5.89
C MET A 554 6.58 -6.43 5.04
N ILE A 555 6.71 -5.12 4.76
CA ILE A 555 7.84 -4.56 4.00
C ILE A 555 9.14 -4.70 4.79
N GLU A 556 9.09 -4.43 6.08
CA GLU A 556 10.27 -4.50 6.95
C GLU A 556 10.77 -5.94 7.19
N LEU A 557 9.83 -6.90 7.26
CA LEU A 557 10.12 -8.27 7.68
C LEU A 557 10.29 -9.27 6.52
N SER A 558 9.79 -8.94 5.32
CA SER A 558 9.89 -9.82 4.15
C SER A 558 11.09 -9.49 3.26
N SER A 559 11.57 -10.50 2.52
CA SER A 559 12.57 -10.26 1.49
C SER A 559 12.00 -9.39 0.35
N PRO A 560 12.77 -8.47 -0.24
CA PRO A 560 12.29 -7.57 -1.29
C PRO A 560 11.68 -8.27 -2.49
N SER A 561 12.11 -9.49 -2.80
CA SER A 561 11.58 -10.31 -3.90
C SER A 561 10.16 -10.83 -3.65
N GLU A 562 9.78 -11.01 -2.39
CA GLU A 562 8.49 -11.59 -1.99
C GLU A 562 7.46 -10.55 -1.58
N VAL A 563 7.88 -9.31 -1.30
CA VAL A 563 6.99 -8.21 -0.93
C VAL A 563 5.77 -8.10 -1.86
N PRO A 564 5.90 -8.14 -3.19
CA PRO A 564 4.73 -8.02 -4.08
C PRO A 564 3.69 -9.11 -3.85
N LYS A 565 4.11 -10.36 -3.70
CA LYS A 565 3.24 -11.52 -3.47
C LYS A 565 2.55 -11.44 -2.11
N ASN A 566 3.32 -11.08 -1.09
CA ASN A 566 2.86 -11.01 0.29
C ASN A 566 1.83 -9.87 0.47
N VAL A 567 2.13 -8.68 -0.06
CA VAL A 567 1.22 -7.53 -0.06
C VAL A 567 -0.08 -7.85 -0.82
N PHE A 568 0.00 -8.62 -1.92
CA PHE A 568 -1.19 -9.05 -2.63
C PHE A 568 -2.06 -10.00 -1.80
N SER A 569 -1.46 -10.87 -0.99
CA SER A 569 -2.20 -11.72 -0.06
C SER A 569 -2.92 -10.91 1.02
N LEU A 570 -2.27 -9.89 1.58
CA LEU A 570 -2.88 -8.97 2.53
C LEU A 570 -4.04 -8.18 1.89
N LEU A 571 -3.86 -7.70 0.65
CA LEU A 571 -4.92 -7.00 -0.08
C LEU A 571 -6.16 -7.88 -0.30
N LYS A 572 -5.98 -9.18 -0.56
CA LYS A 572 -7.10 -10.12 -0.65
C LYS A 572 -7.84 -10.25 0.67
N THR A 573 -7.11 -10.36 1.79
CA THR A 573 -7.69 -10.41 3.14
C THR A 573 -8.48 -9.13 3.46
N LEU A 574 -7.92 -7.98 3.12
CA LEU A 574 -8.64 -6.70 3.27
C LEU A 574 -9.91 -6.68 2.40
N SER A 575 -9.84 -7.13 1.15
CA SER A 575 -11.01 -7.15 0.25
C SER A 575 -12.13 -8.06 0.78
N GLU A 576 -11.79 -9.19 1.40
CA GLU A 576 -12.80 -10.07 2.02
C GLU A 576 -13.51 -9.39 3.20
N SER A 577 -12.78 -8.63 4.00
CA SER A 577 -13.36 -7.96 5.18
C SER A 577 -14.00 -6.62 4.82
N PHE A 578 -13.27 -5.75 4.14
CA PHE A 578 -13.72 -4.40 3.80
C PHE A 578 -14.78 -4.39 2.70
N CYS A 579 -14.48 -5.02 1.55
CA CYS A 579 -15.38 -4.95 0.41
C CYS A 579 -16.56 -5.91 0.58
N LYS A 580 -16.28 -7.18 0.97
CA LYS A 580 -17.31 -8.21 0.98
C LYS A 580 -18.09 -8.23 2.30
N ALA A 581 -17.41 -8.36 3.45
CA ALA A 581 -18.10 -8.51 4.73
C ALA A 581 -18.71 -7.20 5.25
N TYR A 582 -18.15 -6.04 4.91
CA TYR A 582 -18.65 -4.75 5.34
C TYR A 582 -19.54 -4.10 4.28
N ILE A 583 -19.02 -3.69 3.14
CA ILE A 583 -19.79 -2.94 2.13
C ILE A 583 -20.84 -3.80 1.42
N GLU A 584 -20.48 -4.97 0.91
CA GLU A 584 -21.42 -5.81 0.15
C GLU A 584 -22.55 -6.30 1.03
N THR A 585 -22.27 -6.63 2.30
CA THR A 585 -23.30 -7.10 3.24
C THR A 585 -24.32 -6.00 3.51
N ALA A 586 -23.90 -4.74 3.68
CA ALA A 586 -24.82 -3.61 3.84
C ALA A 586 -25.70 -3.39 2.61
N LEU A 587 -25.08 -3.44 1.41
CA LEU A 587 -25.82 -3.30 0.15
C LEU A 587 -26.80 -4.45 -0.09
N GLU A 588 -26.41 -5.70 0.25
CA GLU A 588 -27.29 -6.86 0.15
C GLU A 588 -28.48 -6.78 1.11
N THR A 589 -28.26 -6.28 2.32
CA THR A 589 -29.34 -6.05 3.29
C THR A 589 -30.30 -4.98 2.79
N SER A 590 -29.79 -3.87 2.26
CA SER A 590 -30.61 -2.82 1.66
C SER A 590 -31.42 -3.35 0.47
N LEU A 591 -30.81 -4.16 -0.38
CA LEU A 591 -31.48 -4.81 -1.50
C LEU A 591 -32.56 -5.79 -1.01
N ALA A 592 -32.30 -6.55 0.05
CA ALA A 592 -33.26 -7.45 0.65
C ALA A 592 -34.45 -6.69 1.27
N GLN A 593 -34.20 -5.57 1.94
CA GLN A 593 -35.25 -4.70 2.50
C GLN A 593 -36.17 -4.15 1.41
N PHE A 594 -35.63 -3.68 0.27
CA PHE A 594 -36.43 -3.25 -0.87
C PHE A 594 -37.17 -4.44 -1.54
N SER A 595 -36.60 -5.63 -1.51
CA SER A 595 -37.23 -6.82 -2.12
C SER A 595 -38.33 -7.41 -1.25
N SER A 596 -38.27 -7.26 0.06
CA SER A 596 -39.28 -7.73 1.02
C SER A 596 -40.43 -6.74 1.27
N TYR A 597 -40.38 -5.59 0.58
CA TYR A 597 -41.37 -4.52 0.77
C TYR A 597 -42.80 -4.98 0.45
N ASP A 598 -43.73 -4.70 1.40
CA ASP A 598 -45.16 -4.95 1.15
C ASP A 598 -45.77 -3.76 0.38
N LEU A 599 -46.28 -4.06 -0.81
CA LEU A 599 -46.93 -3.07 -1.69
C LEU A 599 -48.14 -2.34 -1.06
N LYS A 600 -48.59 -2.73 0.14
CA LYS A 600 -49.74 -2.11 0.82
C LYS A 600 -49.38 -0.86 1.61
N ALA A 601 -48.13 -0.65 1.96
CA ALA A 601 -47.66 0.48 2.77
C ALA A 601 -46.71 1.38 1.95
N GLU A 602 -46.47 2.60 2.42
CA GLU A 602 -45.49 3.50 1.82
C GLU A 602 -44.07 2.95 1.97
N PRO A 603 -43.33 2.84 0.87
CA PRO A 603 -41.94 2.33 0.92
C PRO A 603 -41.04 3.30 1.65
N SER A 604 -40.32 2.80 2.65
CA SER A 604 -39.20 3.55 3.21
C SER A 604 -38.01 3.50 2.25
N LEU A 605 -37.60 4.66 1.75
CA LEU A 605 -36.40 4.79 0.90
C LEU A 605 -35.10 4.94 1.70
N LYS A 606 -35.17 4.94 3.07
CA LYS A 606 -33.99 5.03 3.96
C LYS A 606 -32.87 4.05 3.59
N PRO A 607 -33.13 2.78 3.24
CA PRO A 607 -32.06 1.84 2.88
C PRO A 607 -31.17 2.31 1.72
N MET A 608 -31.63 3.29 0.94
CA MET A 608 -30.83 3.87 -0.14
C MET A 608 -29.66 4.75 0.35
N THR A 609 -29.71 5.27 1.58
CA THR A 609 -28.65 6.14 2.14
C THR A 609 -27.30 5.43 2.25
N VAL A 610 -27.32 4.11 2.35
CA VAL A 610 -26.13 3.26 2.32
C VAL A 610 -25.26 3.47 1.08
N ILE A 611 -25.87 3.87 -0.06
CA ILE A 611 -25.16 4.06 -1.33
C ILE A 611 -24.07 5.12 -1.20
N ARG A 612 -24.39 6.26 -0.57
CA ARG A 612 -23.45 7.37 -0.44
C ARG A 612 -22.20 6.98 0.37
N THR A 613 -22.42 6.33 1.50
CA THR A 613 -21.31 5.91 2.37
C THR A 613 -20.50 4.78 1.71
N ALA A 614 -21.18 3.86 1.01
CA ALA A 614 -20.51 2.81 0.24
C ALA A 614 -19.65 3.39 -0.89
N ASP A 615 -20.15 4.38 -1.63
CA ASP A 615 -19.41 5.07 -2.70
C ASP A 615 -18.17 5.79 -2.14
N MET A 616 -18.33 6.54 -1.05
CA MET A 616 -17.20 7.22 -0.39
C MET A 616 -16.17 6.23 0.15
N ALA A 617 -16.60 5.13 0.75
CA ALA A 617 -15.71 4.07 1.23
C ALA A 617 -14.95 3.41 0.06
N MET A 618 -15.61 3.22 -1.09
CA MET A 618 -14.96 2.69 -2.29
C MET A 618 -13.98 3.67 -2.93
N HIS A 619 -14.22 4.97 -2.84
CA HIS A 619 -13.23 5.98 -3.22
C HIS A 619 -11.99 5.94 -2.32
N LEU A 620 -12.16 5.77 -0.99
CA LEU A 620 -11.04 5.57 -0.07
C LEU A 620 -10.27 4.29 -0.42
N TRP A 621 -10.97 3.18 -0.66
CA TRP A 621 -10.38 1.92 -1.13
C TRP A 621 -9.54 2.12 -2.40
N GLN A 622 -10.13 2.69 -3.44
CA GLN A 622 -9.46 2.91 -4.72
C GLN A 622 -8.22 3.77 -4.57
N ARG A 623 -8.33 4.87 -3.84
CA ARG A 623 -7.19 5.75 -3.55
C ARG A 623 -6.10 5.00 -2.78
N TYR A 624 -6.45 4.28 -1.74
CA TYR A 624 -5.51 3.50 -0.94
C TYR A 624 -4.79 2.43 -1.79
N VAL A 625 -5.52 1.64 -2.55
CA VAL A 625 -4.93 0.58 -3.38
C VAL A 625 -4.02 1.17 -4.46
N THR A 626 -4.46 2.23 -5.15
CA THR A 626 -3.67 2.79 -6.26
C THR A 626 -2.45 3.58 -5.81
N THR A 627 -2.54 4.30 -4.68
CA THR A 627 -1.44 5.17 -4.22
C THR A 627 -0.49 4.48 -3.24
N ALA A 628 -0.97 3.57 -2.41
CA ALA A 628 -0.16 2.93 -1.38
C ALA A 628 0.22 1.48 -1.71
N ILE A 629 -0.70 0.68 -2.27
CA ILE A 629 -0.49 -0.76 -2.40
C ILE A 629 0.12 -1.16 -3.75
N VAL A 630 -0.43 -0.70 -4.86
CA VAL A 630 0.06 -1.06 -6.22
C VAL A 630 1.53 -0.67 -6.45
N PRO A 631 2.03 0.48 -5.97
CA PRO A 631 3.45 0.84 -6.11
C PRO A 631 4.40 -0.15 -5.43
N LEU A 632 3.99 -0.83 -4.36
CA LEU A 632 4.81 -1.83 -3.67
C LEU A 632 5.09 -3.08 -4.53
N ALA A 633 4.27 -3.31 -5.55
CA ALA A 633 4.47 -4.38 -6.53
C ALA A 633 5.31 -3.94 -7.76
N ALA A 634 6.05 -2.83 -7.67
CA ALA A 634 6.85 -2.30 -8.79
C ALA A 634 7.91 -3.30 -9.29
N SER A 635 8.47 -4.14 -8.42
CA SER A 635 9.47 -5.16 -8.75
C SER A 635 8.90 -6.33 -9.57
N SER A 636 7.57 -6.55 -9.58
CA SER A 636 6.93 -7.65 -10.30
C SER A 636 5.76 -7.16 -11.16
N VAL A 637 6.01 -7.06 -12.47
CA VAL A 637 5.01 -6.59 -13.45
C VAL A 637 3.77 -7.48 -13.47
N ASN A 638 3.95 -8.81 -13.33
CA ASN A 638 2.84 -9.76 -13.34
C ASN A 638 1.92 -9.56 -12.13
N ILE A 639 2.49 -9.51 -10.92
CA ILE A 639 1.72 -9.31 -9.69
C ILE A 639 1.02 -7.94 -9.70
N ARG A 640 1.72 -6.89 -10.14
CA ARG A 640 1.13 -5.55 -10.27
C ARG A 640 -0.09 -5.57 -11.21
N ARG A 641 0.00 -6.28 -12.33
CA ARG A 641 -1.11 -6.45 -13.27
C ARG A 641 -2.27 -7.21 -12.62
N GLU A 642 -1.98 -8.32 -11.93
CA GLU A 642 -2.99 -9.08 -11.21
C GLU A 642 -3.69 -8.25 -10.13
N MET A 643 -2.94 -7.47 -9.36
CA MET A 643 -3.51 -6.55 -8.36
C MET A 643 -4.43 -5.51 -8.99
N SER A 644 -4.04 -4.94 -10.13
CA SER A 644 -4.85 -3.96 -10.85
C SER A 644 -6.14 -4.61 -11.40
N ILE A 645 -6.05 -5.81 -11.95
CA ILE A 645 -7.22 -6.57 -12.41
C ILE A 645 -8.14 -6.89 -11.23
N PHE A 646 -7.59 -7.38 -10.13
CA PHE A 646 -8.34 -7.68 -8.91
C PHE A 646 -9.06 -6.45 -8.34
N ASN A 647 -8.36 -5.30 -8.30
CA ASN A 647 -8.95 -4.04 -7.87
C ASN A 647 -10.13 -3.63 -8.76
N ASN A 648 -9.94 -3.66 -10.09
CA ASN A 648 -11.00 -3.31 -11.04
C ASN A 648 -12.20 -4.27 -10.93
N GLN A 649 -11.97 -5.57 -10.80
CA GLN A 649 -13.04 -6.55 -10.59
C GLN A 649 -13.81 -6.28 -9.30
N THR A 650 -13.12 -5.89 -8.23
CA THR A 650 -13.74 -5.56 -6.95
C THR A 650 -14.60 -4.30 -7.07
N LEU A 651 -14.08 -3.23 -7.73
CA LEU A 651 -14.82 -1.99 -8.00
C LEU A 651 -16.10 -2.27 -8.80
N VAL A 652 -15.97 -2.94 -9.95
CA VAL A 652 -17.11 -3.26 -10.81
C VAL A 652 -18.17 -4.11 -10.07
N ARG A 653 -17.72 -5.06 -9.23
CA ARG A 653 -18.64 -5.89 -8.45
C ARG A 653 -19.47 -5.06 -7.47
N ILE A 654 -18.86 -4.10 -6.78
CA ILE A 654 -19.57 -3.25 -5.81
C ILE A 654 -20.42 -2.21 -6.54
N GLU A 655 -19.92 -1.59 -7.61
CA GLU A 655 -20.69 -0.68 -8.46
C GLU A 655 -21.96 -1.34 -8.99
N ASN A 656 -21.88 -2.60 -9.43
CA ASN A 656 -23.05 -3.35 -9.86
C ASN A 656 -24.05 -3.57 -8.73
N LYS A 657 -23.59 -3.79 -7.49
CA LYS A 657 -24.49 -3.91 -6.33
C LYS A 657 -25.13 -2.58 -5.96
N ILE A 658 -24.37 -1.49 -5.99
CA ILE A 658 -24.88 -0.12 -5.78
C ILE A 658 -25.96 0.18 -6.80
N ASN A 659 -25.70 -0.10 -8.09
CA ASN A 659 -26.66 0.09 -9.17
C ASN A 659 -27.92 -0.79 -8.97
N SER A 660 -27.75 -2.03 -8.48
CA SER A 660 -28.88 -2.91 -8.18
C SER A 660 -29.75 -2.38 -7.04
N VAL A 661 -29.15 -1.78 -6.00
CA VAL A 661 -29.91 -1.13 -4.90
C VAL A 661 -30.64 0.11 -5.41
N ALA A 662 -29.98 0.96 -6.20
CA ALA A 662 -30.59 2.15 -6.78
C ALA A 662 -31.74 1.78 -7.74
N GLN A 663 -31.54 0.78 -8.60
CA GLN A 663 -32.57 0.28 -9.51
C GLN A 663 -33.78 -0.28 -8.74
N LYS A 664 -33.54 -1.03 -7.66
CA LYS A 664 -34.62 -1.57 -6.85
C LYS A 664 -35.39 -0.51 -6.08
N ALA A 665 -34.69 0.50 -5.55
CA ALA A 665 -35.31 1.68 -4.95
C ALA A 665 -36.19 2.45 -5.95
N LEU A 666 -35.69 2.60 -7.19
CA LEU A 666 -36.46 3.21 -8.29
C LEU A 666 -37.74 2.43 -8.58
N GLU A 667 -37.64 1.08 -8.72
CA GLU A 667 -38.77 0.21 -8.94
C GLU A 667 -39.82 0.33 -7.82
N CYS A 668 -39.39 0.33 -6.55
CA CYS A 668 -40.26 0.53 -5.39
C CYS A 668 -40.95 1.90 -5.42
N ALA A 669 -40.21 2.96 -5.72
CA ALA A 669 -40.76 4.31 -5.80
C ALA A 669 -41.82 4.45 -6.90
N LEU A 670 -41.51 3.92 -8.09
CA LEU A 670 -42.45 3.96 -9.24
C LEU A 670 -43.69 3.09 -8.99
N SER A 671 -43.49 1.90 -8.37
CA SER A 671 -44.60 1.03 -8.00
C SER A 671 -45.57 1.74 -7.02
N TRP A 672 -45.01 2.41 -6.01
CA TRP A 672 -45.81 3.16 -5.05
C TRP A 672 -46.56 4.35 -5.69
N LEU A 673 -45.88 5.13 -6.53
CA LEU A 673 -46.51 6.23 -7.28
C LEU A 673 -47.70 5.74 -8.12
N ASN A 674 -47.54 4.60 -8.78
CA ASN A 674 -48.64 3.97 -9.53
C ASN A 674 -49.81 3.54 -8.63
N ILE A 675 -49.50 2.99 -7.43
CA ILE A 675 -50.51 2.63 -6.40
C ILE A 675 -51.23 3.91 -5.90
N CYS A 676 -50.49 4.98 -5.60
CA CYS A 676 -51.07 6.25 -5.16
C CYS A 676 -52.01 6.84 -6.23
N LEU A 677 -51.58 6.82 -7.51
CA LEU A 677 -52.49 7.23 -8.63
C LEU A 677 -53.70 6.31 -8.71
N GLY A 678 -53.56 5.00 -8.42
CA GLY A 678 -54.69 4.09 -8.38
C GLY A 678 -55.73 4.35 -7.28
N LYS A 679 -55.39 5.12 -6.25
CA LYS A 679 -56.35 5.56 -5.21
C LYS A 679 -57.31 6.66 -5.68
N GLN A 680 -57.12 7.19 -6.89
CA GLN A 680 -57.99 8.22 -7.47
C GLN A 680 -59.44 7.74 -7.53
N LYS A 681 -60.34 8.51 -6.98
CA LYS A 681 -61.80 8.19 -6.97
C LYS A 681 -62.38 8.58 -8.32
N LYS A 682 -63.32 7.72 -8.82
CA LYS A 682 -63.96 7.93 -10.13
C LYS A 682 -64.74 9.24 -10.27
N LEU A 683 -65.14 9.82 -9.14
CA LEU A 683 -66.00 11.04 -9.10
C LEU A 683 -65.16 12.32 -8.84
N ASP A 684 -63.88 12.24 -8.57
CA ASP A 684 -63.04 13.40 -8.28
C ASP A 684 -63.02 14.42 -9.47
N PHE A 685 -63.01 13.91 -10.70
CA PHE A 685 -63.02 14.75 -11.90
C PHE A 685 -64.37 14.85 -12.57
N LYS A 686 -65.43 14.21 -12.03
CA LYS A 686 -66.82 14.31 -12.45
C LYS A 686 -67.75 14.31 -11.24
N PRO A 687 -67.80 15.44 -10.46
CA PRO A 687 -68.67 15.54 -9.30
C PRO A 687 -70.13 15.41 -9.70
N LYS A 688 -70.96 14.82 -8.86
CA LYS A 688 -72.40 14.61 -9.13
C LYS A 688 -73.26 15.89 -9.00
N ASN A 689 -72.80 16.81 -8.16
CA ASN A 689 -73.45 18.13 -7.95
C ASN A 689 -72.45 19.19 -8.40
N ASP A 690 -72.90 20.25 -9.10
CA ASP A 690 -72.10 21.40 -9.52
C ASP A 690 -71.50 22.21 -8.35
N GLU A 691 -71.83 21.84 -7.09
CA GLU A 691 -71.20 22.41 -5.93
C GLU A 691 -69.86 21.68 -5.75
N LEU A 692 -68.79 22.28 -6.28
CA LEU A 692 -67.42 21.98 -5.87
C LEU A 692 -67.33 22.26 -4.36
N ASP A 693 -66.99 21.24 -3.61
CA ASP A 693 -66.50 21.42 -2.27
C ASP A 693 -65.16 22.19 -2.36
N PHE A 694 -65.26 23.52 -2.40
CA PHE A 694 -64.15 24.47 -2.53
C PHE A 694 -63.18 24.37 -1.36
N SER A 695 -63.51 23.55 -0.32
CA SER A 695 -62.63 23.25 0.80
C SER A 695 -61.47 22.33 0.39
N ARG A 696 -61.63 21.54 -0.69
CA ARG A 696 -60.57 20.65 -1.20
C ARG A 696 -59.77 21.37 -2.29
N ASN A 697 -58.49 21.62 -1.98
CA ASN A 697 -57.61 22.24 -2.98
C ASN A 697 -57.09 21.24 -4.03
N GLN A 698 -56.86 19.98 -3.67
CA GLN A 698 -56.34 18.91 -4.52
C GLN A 698 -56.98 17.56 -4.16
N THR A 699 -56.78 16.56 -5.05
CA THR A 699 -57.23 15.21 -4.81
C THR A 699 -56.29 14.48 -3.83
N GLU A 700 -56.81 13.51 -3.08
CA GLU A 700 -56.03 12.69 -2.13
C GLU A 700 -54.88 11.95 -2.80
N ALA A 701 -55.11 11.44 -4.04
CA ALA A 701 -54.09 10.79 -4.85
C ALA A 701 -52.97 11.76 -5.23
N CYS A 702 -53.31 13.01 -5.59
CA CYS A 702 -52.34 14.03 -5.96
C CYS A 702 -51.44 14.43 -4.80
N VAL A 703 -52.03 14.67 -3.62
CA VAL A 703 -51.30 15.01 -2.40
C VAL A 703 -50.36 13.90 -2.02
N GLY A 704 -50.84 12.64 -1.99
CA GLY A 704 -49.99 11.50 -1.66
C GLY A 704 -48.82 11.29 -2.65
N CYS A 705 -49.06 11.43 -3.93
CA CYS A 705 -47.97 11.38 -4.90
C CYS A 705 -46.96 12.52 -4.72
N SER A 706 -47.41 13.74 -4.46
CA SER A 706 -46.56 14.94 -4.32
C SER A 706 -45.74 14.90 -3.04
N GLU A 707 -46.31 14.42 -1.93
CA GLU A 707 -45.60 14.20 -0.67
C GLU A 707 -44.51 13.14 -0.85
N PHE A 708 -44.85 11.99 -1.48
CA PHE A 708 -43.87 10.92 -1.70
C PHE A 708 -42.76 11.35 -2.69
N LEU A 709 -43.06 12.13 -3.72
CA LEU A 709 -42.03 12.70 -4.62
C LEU A 709 -41.08 13.64 -3.89
N ASN A 710 -41.58 14.46 -2.94
CA ASN A 710 -40.72 15.30 -2.11
C ASN A 710 -39.85 14.49 -1.18
N ILE A 711 -40.35 13.40 -0.56
CA ILE A 711 -39.59 12.47 0.25
C ILE A 711 -38.51 11.80 -0.61
N THR A 712 -38.89 11.29 -1.80
CA THR A 712 -37.98 10.70 -2.76
C THR A 712 -36.85 11.65 -3.12
N ARG A 713 -37.15 12.90 -3.46
CA ARG A 713 -36.13 13.92 -3.75
C ARG A 713 -35.16 14.11 -2.58
N THR A 714 -35.68 14.19 -1.37
CA THR A 714 -34.86 14.43 -0.18
C THR A 714 -33.90 13.26 0.06
N VAL A 715 -34.42 12.02 0.02
CA VAL A 715 -33.61 10.82 0.22
C VAL A 715 -32.61 10.62 -0.91
N VAL A 716 -33.00 10.85 -2.16
CA VAL A 716 -32.09 10.73 -3.31
C VAL A 716 -30.93 11.72 -3.20
N ASN A 717 -31.19 12.98 -2.83
CA ASN A 717 -30.12 13.97 -2.65
C ASN A 717 -29.20 13.66 -1.46
N GLN A 718 -29.68 12.92 -0.46
CA GLN A 718 -28.87 12.42 0.67
C GLN A 718 -28.03 11.20 0.26
N SER A 719 -28.56 10.37 -0.63
CA SER A 719 -28.00 9.05 -0.98
C SER A 719 -27.10 9.05 -2.21
N LEU A 720 -27.44 9.88 -3.21
CA LEU A 720 -26.72 10.00 -4.47
C LEU A 720 -26.11 11.37 -4.64
N THR A 721 -25.00 11.45 -5.35
CA THR A 721 -24.28 12.72 -5.59
C THR A 721 -24.21 13.06 -7.08
N GLY A 722 -24.22 14.35 -7.40
CA GLY A 722 -23.99 14.88 -8.74
C GLY A 722 -24.96 14.33 -9.79
N LYS A 723 -24.43 13.89 -10.92
CA LYS A 723 -25.21 13.39 -12.05
C LYS A 723 -26.07 12.16 -11.73
N ASN A 724 -25.66 11.33 -10.78
CA ASN A 724 -26.41 10.13 -10.44
C ASN A 724 -27.77 10.47 -9.79
N SER A 725 -27.82 11.53 -8.95
CA SER A 725 -29.06 12.02 -8.37
C SER A 725 -29.97 12.64 -9.46
N GLU A 726 -29.39 13.37 -10.40
CA GLU A 726 -30.12 13.95 -11.53
C GLU A 726 -30.72 12.86 -12.44
N ILE A 727 -29.95 11.84 -12.77
CA ILE A 727 -30.41 10.70 -13.59
C ILE A 727 -31.54 9.96 -12.88
N PHE A 728 -31.40 9.65 -11.59
CA PHE A 728 -32.43 8.94 -10.83
C PHE A 728 -33.73 9.75 -10.78
N LEU A 729 -33.66 11.04 -10.41
CA LEU A 729 -34.82 11.94 -10.34
C LEU A 729 -35.43 12.18 -11.72
N SER A 730 -34.61 12.24 -12.76
CA SER A 730 -35.09 12.35 -14.15
C SER A 730 -35.89 11.11 -14.55
N GLU A 731 -35.38 9.92 -14.22
CA GLU A 731 -36.05 8.64 -14.51
C GLU A 731 -37.41 8.54 -13.76
N VAL A 732 -37.40 8.87 -12.47
CA VAL A 732 -38.67 8.95 -11.68
C VAL A 732 -39.64 9.90 -12.32
N GLY A 733 -39.21 11.10 -12.70
CA GLY A 733 -40.08 12.10 -13.29
C GLY A 733 -40.58 11.75 -14.68
N VAL A 734 -39.74 11.13 -15.53
CA VAL A 734 -40.12 10.70 -16.87
C VAL A 734 -41.14 9.54 -16.81
N VAL A 735 -40.90 8.56 -15.96
CA VAL A 735 -41.84 7.46 -15.82
C VAL A 735 -43.14 7.89 -15.15
N PHE A 736 -43.06 8.76 -14.14
CA PHE A 736 -44.26 9.34 -13.51
C PHE A 736 -45.06 10.20 -14.48
N HIS A 737 -44.41 10.97 -15.36
CA HIS A 737 -45.03 11.67 -16.46
C HIS A 737 -45.83 10.71 -17.36
N SER A 738 -45.24 9.54 -17.70
CA SER A 738 -45.94 8.54 -18.51
C SER A 738 -47.14 7.96 -17.76
N PHE A 739 -47.01 7.71 -16.45
CA PHE A 739 -48.12 7.24 -15.62
C PHE A 739 -49.26 8.27 -15.60
N LEU A 740 -48.95 9.58 -15.49
CA LEU A 740 -49.94 10.63 -15.51
C LEU A 740 -50.70 10.70 -16.87
N LEU A 741 -49.98 10.59 -17.98
CA LEU A 741 -50.62 10.56 -19.30
C LEU A 741 -51.56 9.35 -19.43
N GLU A 742 -51.16 8.17 -18.96
CA GLU A 742 -52.07 7.00 -18.96
C GLU A 742 -53.20 7.12 -17.95
N HIS A 743 -52.97 7.80 -16.83
CA HIS A 743 -53.98 8.05 -15.80
C HIS A 743 -55.10 8.98 -16.33
N LEU A 744 -54.75 10.06 -17.02
CA LEU A 744 -55.69 11.01 -17.62
C LEU A 744 -56.63 10.37 -18.66
N LYS A 745 -56.22 9.22 -19.24
CA LYS A 745 -57.07 8.45 -20.21
C LYS A 745 -58.09 7.55 -19.51
N LYS A 746 -58.10 7.41 -18.18
CA LYS A 746 -58.95 6.48 -17.42
C LYS A 746 -60.18 7.10 -16.81
N PHE A 747 -60.17 8.41 -16.63
CA PHE A 747 -61.23 9.13 -15.88
C PHE A 747 -61.96 10.11 -16.76
N PRO A 748 -63.29 10.06 -16.77
CA PRO A 748 -64.12 11.11 -17.42
C PRO A 748 -64.02 12.39 -16.63
N VAL A 749 -63.81 13.51 -17.33
CA VAL A 749 -63.56 14.84 -16.76
C VAL A 749 -64.68 15.80 -17.21
N SER A 750 -65.44 16.36 -16.24
CA SER A 750 -66.37 17.47 -16.50
C SER A 750 -65.63 18.79 -16.51
N ALA A 751 -66.22 19.85 -17.04
CA ALA A 751 -65.63 21.18 -17.05
C ALA A 751 -65.26 21.66 -15.63
N MET A 752 -66.12 21.39 -14.64
CA MET A 752 -65.80 21.67 -13.22
C MET A 752 -64.76 20.75 -12.62
N GLY A 753 -64.78 19.47 -13.00
CA GLY A 753 -63.74 18.51 -12.60
C GLY A 753 -62.38 18.82 -13.26
N GLY A 754 -62.39 19.46 -14.43
CA GLY A 754 -61.20 19.97 -15.10
C GLY A 754 -60.44 21.03 -14.28
N LEU A 755 -61.13 21.85 -13.52
CA LEU A 755 -60.53 22.82 -12.60
C LEU A 755 -59.80 22.11 -11.45
N MET A 756 -60.34 20.99 -10.94
CA MET A 756 -59.63 20.17 -9.94
C MET A 756 -58.43 19.53 -10.54
N LEU A 757 -58.56 18.97 -11.76
CA LEU A 757 -57.48 18.39 -12.49
C LEU A 757 -56.34 19.38 -12.76
N THR A 758 -56.64 20.61 -13.17
CA THR A 758 -55.59 21.63 -13.40
C THR A 758 -54.88 22.04 -12.12
N LYS A 759 -55.55 22.05 -10.96
CA LYS A 759 -54.93 22.24 -9.65
C LYS A 759 -53.98 21.08 -9.29
N ASP A 760 -54.39 19.83 -9.55
CA ASP A 760 -53.57 18.65 -9.34
C ASP A 760 -52.33 18.69 -10.23
N LEU A 761 -52.47 18.99 -11.51
CA LEU A 761 -51.37 19.11 -12.46
C LEU A 761 -50.40 20.25 -12.10
N ALA A 762 -50.91 21.35 -11.56
CA ALA A 762 -50.09 22.43 -11.05
C ALA A 762 -49.24 21.96 -9.84
N LEU A 763 -49.84 21.24 -8.89
CA LEU A 763 -49.09 20.67 -7.74
C LEU A 763 -48.03 19.69 -8.17
N TYR A 764 -48.31 18.83 -9.15
CA TYR A 764 -47.33 17.93 -9.73
C TYR A 764 -46.17 18.71 -10.39
N GLN A 765 -46.48 19.74 -11.19
CA GLN A 765 -45.49 20.60 -11.81
C GLN A 765 -44.61 21.29 -10.77
N ASP A 766 -45.21 21.90 -9.74
CA ASP A 766 -44.48 22.55 -8.66
C ASP A 766 -43.60 21.59 -7.86
N THR A 767 -44.04 20.35 -7.69
CA THR A 767 -43.26 19.32 -6.99
C THR A 767 -42.07 18.87 -7.83
N ILE A 768 -42.29 18.66 -9.14
CA ILE A 768 -41.25 18.25 -10.06
C ILE A 768 -40.25 19.38 -10.35
N ALA A 769 -40.71 20.64 -10.38
CA ALA A 769 -39.84 21.81 -10.53
C ALA A 769 -38.76 21.87 -9.44
N LYS A 770 -39.05 21.35 -8.23
CA LYS A 770 -38.06 21.20 -7.13
C LYS A 770 -36.95 20.20 -7.41
N PHE A 771 -37.10 19.32 -8.41
CA PHE A 771 -36.02 18.43 -8.87
C PHE A 771 -34.93 19.20 -9.60
N ASN A 772 -35.23 20.39 -10.09
CA ASN A 772 -34.28 21.29 -10.74
C ASN A 772 -33.65 20.71 -12.03
N ILE A 773 -34.45 19.95 -12.80
CA ILE A 773 -34.05 19.31 -14.05
C ILE A 773 -34.82 19.99 -15.21
N PRO A 774 -34.16 20.81 -16.08
CA PRO A 774 -34.82 21.62 -17.09
C PRO A 774 -35.69 20.82 -18.06
N GLY A 775 -35.21 19.73 -18.61
CA GLY A 775 -35.94 18.89 -19.56
C GLY A 775 -37.15 18.18 -18.95
N LEU A 776 -37.20 18.05 -17.62
CA LEU A 776 -38.34 17.51 -16.91
C LEU A 776 -39.43 18.56 -16.73
N ASN A 777 -39.06 19.81 -16.45
CA ASN A 777 -39.99 20.93 -16.29
C ASN A 777 -40.82 21.17 -17.55
N GLU A 778 -40.19 21.13 -18.71
CA GLU A 778 -40.86 21.25 -20.01
C GLU A 778 -41.93 20.18 -20.23
N ARG A 779 -41.64 18.94 -19.82
CA ARG A 779 -42.59 17.82 -19.90
C ARG A 779 -43.83 18.03 -19.03
N TYR A 780 -43.64 18.55 -17.83
CA TYR A 780 -44.74 18.81 -16.88
C TYR A 780 -45.51 20.07 -17.23
N GLU A 781 -44.90 21.07 -17.86
CA GLU A 781 -45.57 22.21 -18.46
C GLU A 781 -46.49 21.76 -19.58
N MET A 782 -46.06 20.87 -20.45
CA MET A 782 -46.89 20.24 -21.48
C MET A 782 -48.09 19.47 -20.88
N ILE A 783 -47.90 18.69 -19.81
CA ILE A 783 -49.03 18.00 -19.15
C ILE A 783 -50.03 19.02 -18.57
N ARG A 784 -49.56 20.13 -18.03
CA ARG A 784 -50.41 21.18 -17.51
C ARG A 784 -51.24 21.86 -18.63
N GLU A 785 -50.60 22.16 -19.76
CA GLU A 785 -51.31 22.64 -20.94
C GLU A 785 -52.33 21.61 -21.46
N LEU A 786 -51.98 20.33 -21.45
CA LEU A 786 -52.89 19.21 -21.77
C LEU A 786 -54.09 19.19 -20.82
N GLY A 787 -53.91 19.47 -19.52
CA GLY A 787 -54.98 19.59 -18.54
C GLY A 787 -56.00 20.65 -18.88
N ASN A 788 -55.57 21.75 -19.48
CA ASN A 788 -56.48 22.84 -19.89
C ASN A 788 -57.46 22.39 -20.99
N ILE A 789 -57.14 21.38 -21.77
CA ILE A 789 -58.06 20.81 -22.78
C ILE A 789 -59.39 20.40 -22.15
N PHE A 790 -59.44 20.01 -20.88
CA PHE A 790 -60.66 19.62 -20.18
C PHE A 790 -61.47 20.77 -19.63
N VAL A 791 -60.87 21.98 -19.50
CA VAL A 791 -61.52 23.19 -18.98
C VAL A 791 -62.06 24.05 -20.10
N VAL A 792 -61.32 24.15 -21.21
CA VAL A 792 -61.67 25.01 -22.36
C VAL A 792 -62.96 24.52 -23.02
N GLN A 793 -63.82 25.47 -23.32
CA GLN A 793 -65.08 25.17 -24.04
C GLN A 793 -64.85 24.61 -25.43
N PRO A 794 -65.62 23.62 -25.87
CA PRO A 794 -65.44 22.96 -27.19
C PRO A 794 -65.37 23.94 -28.38
N SER A 795 -66.09 25.01 -28.36
CA SER A 795 -66.12 26.04 -29.41
C SER A 795 -64.81 26.80 -29.58
N ILE A 796 -64.02 26.90 -28.49
CA ILE A 796 -62.77 27.69 -28.47
C ILE A 796 -61.55 26.72 -28.55
N LEU A 797 -61.78 25.43 -28.40
CA LEU A 797 -60.71 24.41 -28.28
C LEU A 797 -59.81 24.40 -29.54
N LYS A 798 -60.33 24.61 -30.72
CA LYS A 798 -59.55 24.66 -31.97
C LYS A 798 -58.56 25.84 -31.98
N SER A 799 -59.01 27.03 -31.52
CA SER A 799 -58.14 28.23 -31.38
C SER A 799 -57.11 28.01 -30.33
N TYR A 800 -57.49 27.47 -29.16
CA TYR A 800 -56.58 27.13 -28.06
C TYR A 800 -55.44 26.19 -28.48
N LEU A 801 -55.76 25.13 -29.22
CA LEU A 801 -54.72 24.19 -29.71
C LEU A 801 -53.81 24.86 -30.75
N GLY A 802 -54.32 25.77 -31.57
CA GLY A 802 -53.53 26.52 -32.56
C GLY A 802 -52.60 27.57 -31.93
N GLU A 803 -53.04 28.16 -30.82
CA GLU A 803 -52.29 29.19 -30.07
C GLU A 803 -51.31 28.65 -29.06
N SER A 804 -51.50 27.40 -28.57
CA SER A 804 -50.61 26.79 -27.61
C SER A 804 -49.26 26.47 -28.26
N ALA A 805 -48.17 26.99 -27.70
CA ALA A 805 -46.83 26.81 -28.18
C ALA A 805 -46.36 25.31 -28.10
N MET A 806 -46.90 24.54 -27.17
CA MET A 806 -46.56 23.15 -26.97
C MET A 806 -47.55 22.18 -27.61
N LEU A 807 -48.87 22.38 -27.40
CA LEU A 807 -49.88 21.48 -27.93
C LEU A 807 -50.07 21.61 -29.44
N GLY A 808 -49.89 22.81 -30.02
CA GLY A 808 -49.97 23.05 -31.46
C GLY A 808 -48.90 22.29 -32.29
N ARG A 809 -47.85 21.82 -31.66
CA ARG A 809 -46.80 21.00 -32.30
C ARG A 809 -47.10 19.50 -32.29
N ILE A 810 -48.15 19.10 -31.58
CA ILE A 810 -48.50 17.67 -31.38
C ILE A 810 -49.48 17.24 -32.44
N ASP A 811 -49.29 16.03 -33.00
CA ASP A 811 -50.28 15.43 -33.91
C ASP A 811 -51.63 15.26 -33.18
N GLY A 812 -52.68 15.91 -33.69
CA GLY A 812 -54.04 15.88 -33.13
C GLY A 812 -54.54 14.45 -32.85
N LYS A 813 -54.05 13.46 -33.63
CA LYS A 813 -54.38 12.04 -33.40
C LYS A 813 -53.92 11.53 -32.03
N LEU A 814 -52.83 12.04 -31.51
CA LEU A 814 -52.31 11.68 -30.18
C LEU A 814 -53.13 12.31 -29.04
N LEU A 815 -53.80 13.43 -29.31
CA LEU A 815 -54.68 14.12 -28.33
C LEU A 815 -56.08 13.46 -28.26
N ARG A 816 -56.49 12.71 -29.27
CA ARG A 816 -57.79 12.02 -29.34
C ARG A 816 -58.20 11.26 -28.09
N PRO A 817 -57.35 10.40 -27.47
CA PRO A 817 -57.71 9.67 -26.25
C PRO A 817 -58.13 10.58 -25.09
N PHE A 818 -57.59 11.80 -25.00
CA PHE A 818 -57.93 12.78 -23.96
C PHE A 818 -59.24 13.49 -24.24
N PHE A 819 -59.55 13.78 -25.51
CA PHE A 819 -60.87 14.28 -25.89
C PHE A 819 -61.98 13.29 -25.56
N LEU A 820 -61.76 12.01 -25.74
CA LEU A 820 -62.71 10.93 -25.37
C LEU A 820 -63.05 10.91 -23.88
N MET A 821 -62.18 11.46 -23.02
CA MET A 821 -62.41 11.53 -21.58
C MET A 821 -63.19 12.79 -21.17
N ARG A 822 -63.45 13.76 -22.03
CA ARG A 822 -64.29 14.91 -21.73
C ARG A 822 -65.74 14.42 -21.50
N ALA A 823 -66.38 14.95 -20.46
CA ALA A 823 -67.77 14.63 -20.13
C ALA A 823 -68.79 15.11 -21.18
N ASP A 824 -68.42 16.17 -21.94
CA ASP A 824 -69.20 16.73 -23.01
C ASP A 824 -68.92 16.13 -24.40
N TYR A 825 -68.02 15.10 -24.48
CA TYR A 825 -67.63 14.46 -25.73
C TYR A 825 -68.88 13.91 -26.49
N GLY A 826 -69.85 13.37 -25.82
CA GLY A 826 -71.09 12.82 -26.35
C GLY A 826 -72.07 13.84 -26.84
N ASP A 827 -71.93 15.12 -26.40
CA ASP A 827 -72.87 16.17 -26.74
C ASP A 827 -72.59 16.80 -28.13
N HIS A 828 -71.40 16.48 -28.68
CA HIS A 828 -70.97 17.00 -29.99
C HIS A 828 -70.83 15.88 -31.02
N SER A 829 -71.06 16.15 -32.29
CA SER A 829 -70.94 15.18 -33.35
C SER A 829 -69.48 14.67 -33.53
N LYS A 830 -69.32 13.40 -33.97
CA LYS A 830 -68.05 12.90 -34.32
C LYS A 830 -67.27 13.73 -35.34
N LYS A 831 -67.97 14.34 -36.28
CA LYS A 831 -67.37 15.27 -37.28
C LYS A 831 -66.75 16.49 -36.64
N PHE A 832 -67.38 17.03 -35.60
CA PHE A 832 -66.87 18.18 -34.86
C PHE A 832 -65.52 17.89 -34.22
N TRP A 833 -65.37 16.70 -33.53
CA TRP A 833 -64.11 16.28 -32.94
C TRP A 833 -63.06 15.93 -33.96
N ASP A 834 -63.46 15.31 -35.08
CA ASP A 834 -62.58 14.97 -36.20
C ASP A 834 -62.05 16.26 -36.91
N GLU A 835 -62.82 17.35 -36.92
CA GLU A 835 -62.39 18.64 -37.44
C GLU A 835 -61.39 19.35 -36.52
N ILE A 836 -61.52 19.22 -35.22
CA ILE A 836 -60.54 19.75 -34.25
C ILE A 836 -59.22 18.94 -34.35
N VAL A 837 -59.29 17.62 -34.53
CA VAL A 837 -58.14 16.70 -34.64
C VAL A 837 -57.54 16.73 -36.05
N GLY A 838 -58.32 16.98 -37.09
CA GLY A 838 -57.91 16.77 -38.51
C GLY A 838 -57.28 17.98 -39.23
N ASP A 839 -57.40 19.20 -38.69
CA ASP A 839 -56.93 20.41 -39.37
C ASP A 839 -55.46 20.82 -39.04
N SER A 840 -54.73 19.97 -38.33
CA SER A 840 -53.28 20.13 -38.21
C SER A 840 -52.62 19.72 -39.52
N LYS A 841 -52.81 20.49 -40.58
CA LYS A 841 -52.02 20.40 -41.78
C LYS A 841 -50.58 20.72 -41.38
N HIS A 842 -49.74 19.72 -41.38
CA HIS A 842 -48.31 19.89 -41.37
C HIS A 842 -47.90 20.90 -42.42
N GLN A 843 -47.55 22.11 -42.02
CA GLN A 843 -46.56 22.86 -42.75
C GLN A 843 -45.22 22.10 -42.53
N GLU A 844 -44.75 21.49 -43.59
CA GLU A 844 -43.40 20.97 -43.68
C GLU A 844 -42.39 22.12 -43.46
N LEU A 845 -42.10 22.46 -42.25
CA LEU A 845 -40.95 23.24 -41.83
C LEU A 845 -39.98 22.24 -41.19
N GLY A 846 -38.81 22.12 -41.79
CA GLY A 846 -37.74 21.26 -41.52
C GLY A 846 -37.62 20.76 -40.05
N GLY A 847 -37.90 19.51 -39.84
CA GLY A 847 -38.02 18.91 -38.54
C GLY A 847 -36.70 18.80 -37.85
N THR A 848 -36.51 19.48 -36.76
CA THR A 848 -35.55 19.16 -35.75
C THR A 848 -36.08 17.98 -34.92
N GLN A 849 -35.26 16.96 -34.75
CA GLN A 849 -35.52 15.67 -34.09
C GLN A 849 -35.91 15.75 -32.60
N VAL A 850 -36.22 16.96 -32.09
CA VAL A 850 -36.47 17.27 -30.67
C VAL A 850 -37.92 16.93 -30.26
N ASP A 851 -38.87 16.90 -31.21
CA ASP A 851 -40.28 16.77 -30.83
C ASP A 851 -40.81 15.35 -30.59
N ARG A 852 -40.04 14.31 -30.99
CA ARG A 852 -40.40 12.93 -30.70
C ARG A 852 -40.07 12.47 -29.29
N GLY A 853 -39.10 13.11 -28.64
CA GLY A 853 -38.66 12.73 -27.28
C GLY A 853 -39.65 13.08 -26.18
N LEU A 854 -40.43 14.14 -26.35
CA LEU A 854 -41.42 14.58 -25.35
C LEU A 854 -42.62 13.63 -25.23
N TRP A 855 -42.90 12.84 -26.28
CA TRP A 855 -44.07 11.97 -26.35
C TRP A 855 -43.74 10.49 -26.40
N LEU A 856 -42.49 10.06 -26.29
CA LEU A 856 -42.07 8.65 -26.28
C LEU A 856 -42.73 7.80 -25.18
N GLY A 857 -43.32 8.42 -24.16
CA GLY A 857 -44.13 7.74 -23.16
C GLY A 857 -45.57 7.43 -23.57
N ILE A 858 -46.04 7.90 -24.77
CA ILE A 858 -47.44 7.69 -25.23
C ILE A 858 -47.52 6.50 -26.20
N THR A 859 -46.47 6.29 -26.96
CA THR A 859 -46.37 5.13 -27.86
C THR A 859 -45.47 4.08 -27.16
N GLY A 860 -46.10 3.26 -26.28
CA GLY A 860 -45.45 2.13 -25.69
C GLY A 860 -45.01 1.11 -26.75
N SER A 861 -43.77 0.71 -26.65
CA SER A 861 -43.34 -0.59 -27.12
C SER A 861 -42.75 -1.37 -25.93
#